data_2c09a32a303fbbce41782e2d8951e71c
#
_entry.id   2c09a32a303fbbce41782e2d8951e71c
#
_cell.length_a   1.000
_cell.length_b   1.000
_cell.length_c   1.000
_cell.angle_alpha   90.00
_cell.angle_beta   90.00
_cell.angle_gamma   90.00
#
_symmetry.space_group_name_H-M   'P 1'
#
loop_
_entity.id
_entity.type
_entity.pdbx_description
1 polymer ?
#
loop_
_entity_poly.entity_id
_entity_poly.type
_entity_poly.pdbx_seq_one_letter_code
_entity_poly.pdbx_strand_id
1 'polypeptide(L)'
;MRNLRSYYSASIAEFLKQSTSEILGIIHANDISAETTIQQSNTWESEVRILKDQLRTFSEGRIIFEYTIPRMGKRVDTVVLYRNMVFLLEFKCSDAEYRQSTYDQVYDYALDLRNFQKESHNKLLVPIMVSTKAPRYQNVLNLRDRIVEPIRCNAENLGISIEHIAEQYQEPAFDYVTWENSEYLPTPTIVEAAQALYRGHNVHDITRSDAGAENLTVTTDEINRIIEHSKANGRKSICFVTGVPGAGKTLVGLNIAIQRSDAQKGEHAVFLSGNFPLVSVLQEALARDKVEQEKQRGGSISKKDALRSTSAFIQIIHKYRDSFVGNNNVPPERVAIFDEAQRAWTQDMIEKFMATKKGVSPFPYSEPEFLISTMDRHKDWAVVICLVGGGQEINTGEAGLPEWFDSLRRAFPDWDVYITPQLNDEEYRRGRSWSSMLEGLHAYEREKLHLATSVRSFRTPDLAAFVKAVLDADTDEAKMLYQRIKDKYPIVITRDLQKAKKWVRDHCQGTTRYGLLASSGALRLKPEGIFVKNEISVANWFLNSKDDVRSSYMLEDVVTEFDIQGLELDYSVVAWDADFRYINGEWTYNHFVGNRWNNVSSEERRLYLKNAYRVLLTRARQGMAIFVPGSSDDDQTRKREWYDGIYGYLKEIGIETI
;
A
#
# COMPACT_ATOMS: atom_id res chain seq x y z
N MET A 1 -16.08 13.24 21.81
CA MET A 1 -17.09 13.63 20.79
C MET A 1 -17.61 12.34 20.14
N ARG A 2 -18.92 12.14 20.03
CA ARG A 2 -19.48 11.01 19.28
C ARG A 2 -19.15 11.21 17.81
N ASN A 3 -18.38 10.32 17.20
CA ASN A 3 -18.21 10.29 15.75
C ASN A 3 -19.53 9.85 15.13
N LEU A 4 -20.35 10.81 14.75
CA LEU A 4 -21.59 10.55 14.03
C LEU A 4 -21.22 10.13 12.58
N ARG A 5 -21.77 9.00 12.15
CA ARG A 5 -21.60 8.49 10.78
C ARG A 5 -22.35 9.34 9.75
N SER A 6 -23.39 10.04 10.20
CA SER A 6 -24.27 10.85 9.35
C SER A 6 -24.82 12.02 10.17
N TYR A 7 -25.28 13.05 9.47
CA TYR A 7 -25.91 14.21 10.13
C TYR A 7 -27.40 13.96 10.40
N TYR A 8 -28.04 13.15 9.56
CA TYR A 8 -29.43 12.73 9.74
C TYR A 8 -29.62 11.32 9.18
N SER A 9 -30.42 10.50 9.87
CA SER A 9 -30.79 9.17 9.39
C SER A 9 -32.16 8.79 9.92
N ALA A 10 -33.07 8.32 9.05
CA ALA A 10 -34.39 7.87 9.38
C ALA A 10 -34.93 6.86 8.37
N SER A 11 -36.00 6.14 8.71
CA SER A 11 -36.81 5.45 7.69
C SER A 11 -37.41 6.46 6.72
N ILE A 12 -37.63 6.08 5.47
CA ILE A 12 -38.27 6.98 4.47
C ILE A 12 -39.68 7.42 4.99
N ALA A 13 -40.41 6.55 5.65
CA ALA A 13 -41.72 6.87 6.22
C ALA A 13 -41.64 7.96 7.31
N GLU A 14 -40.63 7.93 8.18
CA GLU A 14 -40.40 8.98 9.18
C GLU A 14 -39.92 10.29 8.55
N PHE A 15 -38.98 10.22 7.60
CA PHE A 15 -38.51 11.37 6.85
C PHE A 15 -39.65 12.13 6.16
N LEU A 16 -40.59 11.43 5.55
CA LEU A 16 -41.73 12.06 4.87
C LEU A 16 -42.68 12.74 5.84
N LYS A 17 -42.83 12.22 7.08
CA LYS A 17 -43.72 12.80 8.12
C LYS A 17 -43.12 14.05 8.80
N GLN A 18 -41.80 14.08 8.99
CA GLN A 18 -41.12 15.23 9.63
C GLN A 18 -41.22 16.48 8.76
N SER A 19 -41.24 17.65 9.34
CA SER A 19 -41.17 18.90 8.59
C SER A 19 -39.75 19.15 8.06
N THR A 20 -39.61 19.91 6.99
CA THR A 20 -38.29 20.31 6.46
C THR A 20 -37.46 21.02 7.52
N SER A 21 -38.10 21.86 8.33
CA SER A 21 -37.39 22.61 9.39
C SER A 21 -36.86 21.72 10.51
N GLU A 22 -37.60 20.66 10.89
CA GLU A 22 -37.14 19.67 11.87
C GLU A 22 -35.90 18.90 11.35
N ILE A 23 -35.92 18.45 10.10
CA ILE A 23 -34.80 17.73 9.47
C ILE A 23 -33.58 18.63 9.43
N LEU A 24 -33.73 19.87 8.95
CA LEU A 24 -32.63 20.84 8.90
C LEU A 24 -32.08 21.16 10.29
N GLY A 25 -32.94 21.26 11.31
CA GLY A 25 -32.53 21.45 12.70
C GLY A 25 -31.61 20.33 13.18
N ILE A 26 -31.92 19.07 12.83
CA ILE A 26 -31.08 17.92 13.18
C ILE A 26 -29.76 17.92 12.41
N ILE A 27 -29.78 18.23 11.11
CA ILE A 27 -28.57 18.31 10.27
C ILE A 27 -27.63 19.40 10.84
N HIS A 28 -28.14 20.59 11.13
CA HIS A 28 -27.36 21.67 11.71
C HIS A 28 -26.81 21.34 13.10
N ALA A 29 -27.58 20.67 13.95
CA ALA A 29 -27.11 20.27 15.28
C ALA A 29 -25.98 19.24 15.24
N ASN A 30 -25.88 18.47 14.17
CA ASN A 30 -24.87 17.43 13.97
C ASN A 30 -23.72 17.87 13.05
N ASP A 31 -23.80 19.06 12.46
CA ASP A 31 -22.71 19.61 11.65
C ASP A 31 -21.49 19.93 12.52
N ILE A 32 -20.37 19.30 12.21
CA ILE A 32 -19.10 19.41 12.93
C ILE A 32 -18.21 20.48 12.31
N SER A 33 -18.57 21.04 11.12
CA SER A 33 -17.80 22.07 10.47
C SER A 33 -17.86 23.39 11.27
N ALA A 34 -16.71 24.01 11.50
CA ALA A 34 -16.63 25.26 12.28
C ALA A 34 -17.32 26.46 11.60
N GLU A 35 -17.71 26.33 10.32
CA GLU A 35 -18.29 27.40 9.51
C GLU A 35 -19.31 26.82 8.51
N THR A 36 -20.54 26.58 8.95
CA THR A 36 -21.65 26.31 8.02
C THR A 36 -21.97 27.58 7.25
N THR A 37 -21.75 27.56 5.94
CA THR A 37 -22.09 28.71 5.10
C THR A 37 -23.60 28.75 4.81
N ILE A 38 -24.16 29.97 4.62
CA ILE A 38 -25.55 30.16 4.20
C ILE A 38 -25.85 29.36 2.90
N GLN A 39 -24.88 29.24 2.04
CA GLN A 39 -24.97 28.47 0.80
C GLN A 39 -25.18 26.99 1.05
N GLN A 40 -24.49 26.39 2.01
CA GLN A 40 -24.60 24.98 2.39
C GLN A 40 -25.98 24.68 3.00
N SER A 41 -26.47 25.58 3.87
CA SER A 41 -27.82 25.48 4.45
C SER A 41 -28.92 25.50 3.38
N ASN A 42 -28.80 26.36 2.37
CA ASN A 42 -29.72 26.45 1.25
C ASN A 42 -29.67 25.19 0.35
N THR A 43 -28.49 24.57 0.25
CA THR A 43 -28.32 23.30 -0.48
C THR A 43 -29.07 22.18 0.22
N TRP A 44 -28.89 21.99 1.52
CA TRP A 44 -29.64 21.00 2.30
C TRP A 44 -31.15 21.19 2.23
N GLU A 45 -31.61 22.43 2.30
CA GLU A 45 -33.05 22.72 2.17
C GLU A 45 -33.59 22.27 0.81
N SER A 46 -32.84 22.53 -0.27
CA SER A 46 -33.20 22.10 -1.63
C SER A 46 -33.23 20.58 -1.77
N GLU A 47 -32.21 19.91 -1.23
CA GLU A 47 -32.13 18.44 -1.24
C GLU A 47 -33.30 17.78 -0.48
N VAL A 48 -33.58 18.25 0.73
CA VAL A 48 -34.70 17.73 1.53
C VAL A 48 -36.02 17.91 0.81
N ARG A 49 -36.26 19.06 0.17
CA ARG A 49 -37.51 19.30 -0.60
C ARG A 49 -37.63 18.38 -1.82
N ILE A 50 -36.56 18.22 -2.61
CA ILE A 50 -36.53 17.33 -3.77
C ILE A 50 -36.77 15.89 -3.31
N LEU A 51 -36.07 15.42 -2.29
CA LEU A 51 -36.19 14.05 -1.80
C LEU A 51 -37.57 13.76 -1.22
N LYS A 52 -38.22 14.72 -0.53
CA LYS A 52 -39.60 14.55 -0.08
C LYS A 52 -40.61 14.39 -1.23
N ASP A 53 -40.41 15.14 -2.31
CA ASP A 53 -41.28 14.99 -3.50
C ASP A 53 -41.01 13.68 -4.23
N GLN A 54 -39.75 13.36 -4.46
CA GLN A 54 -39.32 12.23 -5.27
C GLN A 54 -39.49 10.85 -4.57
N LEU A 55 -39.47 10.80 -3.23
CA LEU A 55 -39.62 9.57 -2.46
C LEU A 55 -41.02 9.37 -1.87
N ARG A 56 -41.99 10.21 -2.24
CA ARG A 56 -43.33 10.18 -1.64
C ARG A 56 -44.10 8.87 -1.85
N THR A 57 -43.79 8.10 -2.86
CA THR A 57 -44.41 6.79 -3.19
C THR A 57 -43.66 5.61 -2.58
N PHE A 58 -42.51 5.85 -1.94
CA PHE A 58 -41.70 4.79 -1.37
C PHE A 58 -42.26 4.33 -0.01
N SER A 59 -42.68 3.07 0.09
CA SER A 59 -43.29 2.49 1.27
C SER A 59 -42.28 1.97 2.30
N GLU A 60 -41.03 1.73 1.87
CA GLU A 60 -39.96 1.17 2.70
C GLU A 60 -38.64 1.86 2.39
N GLY A 61 -37.62 1.56 3.17
CA GLY A 61 -36.27 2.07 2.95
C GLY A 61 -35.78 3.02 4.04
N ARG A 62 -34.57 3.48 3.89
CA ARG A 62 -33.88 4.38 4.80
C ARG A 62 -33.18 5.49 4.04
N ILE A 63 -33.21 6.69 4.59
CA ILE A 63 -32.52 7.87 4.04
C ILE A 63 -31.50 8.38 5.04
N ILE A 64 -30.31 8.75 4.55
CA ILE A 64 -29.17 9.15 5.38
C ILE A 64 -28.53 10.37 4.70
N PHE A 65 -28.43 11.50 5.42
CA PHE A 65 -27.79 12.72 4.93
C PHE A 65 -26.37 12.86 5.48
N GLU A 66 -25.49 13.41 4.65
CA GLU A 66 -24.08 13.71 4.97
C GLU A 66 -23.37 12.46 5.54
N TYR A 67 -23.49 11.34 4.80
CA TYR A 67 -22.88 10.08 5.20
C TYR A 67 -21.37 10.15 5.09
N THR A 68 -20.70 10.10 6.23
CA THR A 68 -19.25 10.17 6.31
C THR A 68 -18.61 8.87 5.83
N ILE A 69 -17.82 8.94 4.75
CA ILE A 69 -16.94 7.85 4.34
C ILE A 69 -15.69 7.92 5.22
N PRO A 70 -15.49 6.97 6.15
CA PRO A 70 -14.35 7.00 7.05
C PRO A 70 -13.02 7.05 6.30
N ARG A 71 -12.07 7.80 6.84
CA ARG A 71 -10.70 7.99 6.32
C ARG A 71 -10.55 8.82 5.04
N MET A 72 -11.64 9.18 4.37
CA MET A 72 -11.58 10.02 3.17
C MET A 72 -11.72 11.52 3.46
N GLY A 73 -12.25 11.88 4.63
CA GLY A 73 -12.68 13.24 4.91
C GLY A 73 -13.81 13.72 3.99
N LYS A 74 -14.38 12.81 3.19
CA LYS A 74 -15.48 13.06 2.25
C LYS A 74 -16.79 12.53 2.82
N ARG A 75 -17.87 13.14 2.39
CA ARG A 75 -19.24 12.75 2.73
C ARG A 75 -20.04 12.58 1.46
N VAL A 76 -20.92 11.61 1.46
CA VAL A 76 -21.97 11.47 0.43
C VAL A 76 -23.12 12.34 0.85
N ASP A 77 -23.58 13.24 -0.01
CA ASP A 77 -24.67 14.19 0.32
C ASP A 77 -25.89 13.43 0.86
N THR A 78 -26.36 12.42 0.11
CA THR A 78 -27.46 11.56 0.56
C THR A 78 -27.24 10.10 0.16
N VAL A 79 -27.54 9.17 1.08
CA VAL A 79 -27.66 7.74 0.79
C VAL A 79 -29.10 7.31 0.94
N VAL A 80 -29.64 6.58 -0.03
CA VAL A 80 -30.95 5.95 0.03
C VAL A 80 -30.76 4.44 -0.02
N LEU A 81 -31.22 3.75 1.03
CA LEU A 81 -31.26 2.29 1.09
C LEU A 81 -32.68 1.85 0.73
N TYR A 82 -32.85 1.21 -0.40
CA TYR A 82 -34.15 0.83 -0.93
C TYR A 82 -34.08 -0.51 -1.66
N ARG A 83 -35.05 -1.40 -1.41
CA ARG A 83 -35.12 -2.75 -2.01
C ARG A 83 -33.77 -3.48 -2.02
N ASN A 84 -33.08 -3.44 -0.87
CA ASN A 84 -31.79 -4.09 -0.64
C ASN A 84 -30.62 -3.60 -1.52
N MET A 85 -30.72 -2.40 -2.06
CA MET A 85 -29.69 -1.71 -2.82
C MET A 85 -29.26 -0.43 -2.11
N VAL A 86 -28.05 0.04 -2.45
CA VAL A 86 -27.46 1.25 -1.88
C VAL A 86 -27.34 2.30 -2.98
N PHE A 87 -28.18 3.32 -2.91
CA PHE A 87 -28.16 4.46 -3.83
C PHE A 87 -27.34 5.59 -3.21
N LEU A 88 -26.30 6.03 -3.89
CA LEU A 88 -25.39 7.10 -3.45
C LEU A 88 -25.70 8.34 -4.30
N LEU A 89 -26.19 9.40 -3.69
CA LEU A 89 -26.61 10.61 -4.38
C LEU A 89 -25.64 11.75 -4.10
N GLU A 90 -25.18 12.37 -5.17
CA GLU A 90 -24.36 13.59 -5.13
C GLU A 90 -25.17 14.73 -5.80
N PHE A 91 -25.52 15.76 -5.03
CA PHE A 91 -26.31 16.87 -5.48
C PHE A 91 -25.47 18.03 -5.98
N LYS A 92 -25.86 18.58 -7.11
CA LYS A 92 -25.35 19.85 -7.63
C LYS A 92 -26.54 20.79 -7.83
N CYS A 93 -26.89 21.46 -6.73
CA CYS A 93 -27.98 22.41 -6.72
C CYS A 93 -27.69 23.58 -7.67
N SER A 94 -28.63 23.84 -8.57
CA SER A 94 -28.55 24.87 -9.62
C SER A 94 -27.70 24.54 -10.84
N ASP A 95 -27.02 23.41 -10.94
CA ASP A 95 -26.33 22.99 -12.16
C ASP A 95 -27.33 22.57 -13.24
N ALA A 96 -27.10 23.11 -14.46
CA ALA A 96 -27.88 22.82 -15.66
C ALA A 96 -27.23 21.79 -16.58
N GLU A 97 -26.06 21.26 -16.18
CA GLU A 97 -25.28 20.30 -16.95
C GLU A 97 -24.76 19.16 -16.05
N TYR A 98 -24.51 18.00 -16.66
CA TYR A 98 -23.91 16.85 -16.00
C TYR A 98 -22.38 16.87 -16.17
N ARG A 99 -21.66 17.35 -15.15
CA ARG A 99 -20.21 17.49 -15.20
C ARG A 99 -19.49 16.16 -14.99
N GLN A 100 -18.43 15.91 -15.76
CA GLN A 100 -17.63 14.71 -15.59
C GLN A 100 -17.01 14.59 -14.18
N SER A 101 -16.61 15.72 -13.57
CA SER A 101 -16.08 15.72 -12.22
C SER A 101 -17.06 15.19 -11.16
N THR A 102 -18.36 15.50 -11.29
CA THR A 102 -19.40 14.98 -10.39
C THR A 102 -19.66 13.49 -10.65
N TYR A 103 -19.62 13.08 -11.92
CA TYR A 103 -19.72 11.67 -12.31
C TYR A 103 -18.58 10.86 -11.67
N ASP A 104 -17.34 11.32 -11.79
CA ASP A 104 -16.16 10.67 -11.21
C ASP A 104 -16.23 10.66 -9.68
N GLN A 105 -16.72 11.75 -9.07
CA GLN A 105 -16.86 11.88 -7.62
C GLN A 105 -17.81 10.83 -7.03
N VAL A 106 -19.03 10.71 -7.58
CA VAL A 106 -20.02 9.76 -7.04
C VAL A 106 -19.63 8.30 -7.34
N TYR A 107 -18.93 8.07 -8.43
CA TYR A 107 -18.37 6.74 -8.75
C TYR A 107 -17.27 6.35 -7.76
N ASP A 108 -16.38 7.30 -7.42
CA ASP A 108 -15.34 7.09 -6.40
C ASP A 108 -15.95 6.74 -5.03
N TYR A 109 -17.09 7.34 -4.65
CA TYR A 109 -17.79 6.98 -3.41
C TYR A 109 -18.28 5.52 -3.42
N ALA A 110 -18.83 5.09 -4.55
CA ALA A 110 -19.26 3.69 -4.70
C ALA A 110 -18.08 2.72 -4.63
N LEU A 111 -16.96 3.05 -5.28
CA LEU A 111 -15.73 2.26 -5.20
C LEU A 111 -15.19 2.19 -3.77
N ASP A 112 -15.21 3.31 -3.04
CA ASP A 112 -14.74 3.36 -1.65
C ASP A 112 -15.60 2.50 -0.71
N LEU A 113 -16.92 2.61 -0.82
CA LEU A 113 -17.83 1.79 -0.02
C LEU A 113 -17.72 0.31 -0.39
N ARG A 114 -17.66 -0.01 -1.70
CA ARG A 114 -17.52 -1.37 -2.20
C ARG A 114 -16.23 -2.02 -1.69
N ASN A 115 -15.13 -1.27 -1.67
CA ASN A 115 -13.82 -1.81 -1.33
C ASN A 115 -13.51 -1.79 0.16
N PHE A 116 -14.09 -0.86 0.93
CA PHE A 116 -13.63 -0.61 2.30
C PHE A 116 -14.71 -0.65 3.38
N GLN A 117 -15.99 -0.67 3.03
CA GLN A 117 -17.07 -0.82 4.00
C GLN A 117 -17.56 -2.27 3.99
N LYS A 118 -17.40 -2.97 5.11
CA LYS A 118 -17.68 -4.39 5.29
C LYS A 118 -19.04 -4.80 4.73
N GLU A 119 -20.09 -4.09 5.10
CA GLU A 119 -21.45 -4.42 4.68
C GLU A 119 -21.77 -4.02 3.23
N SER A 120 -20.90 -3.29 2.55
CA SER A 120 -21.06 -2.94 1.14
C SER A 120 -20.36 -3.89 0.16
N HIS A 121 -19.47 -4.79 0.63
CA HIS A 121 -18.66 -5.64 -0.27
C HIS A 121 -19.50 -6.43 -1.27
N ASN A 122 -20.64 -6.98 -0.86
CA ASN A 122 -21.50 -7.82 -1.69
C ASN A 122 -22.83 -7.15 -2.03
N LYS A 123 -22.97 -5.81 -1.81
CA LYS A 123 -24.19 -5.09 -2.14
C LYS A 123 -24.12 -4.46 -3.52
N LEU A 124 -25.27 -4.28 -4.13
CA LEU A 124 -25.38 -3.50 -5.34
C LEU A 124 -25.35 -2.01 -5.00
N LEU A 125 -24.32 -1.32 -5.49
CA LEU A 125 -24.15 0.11 -5.30
C LEU A 125 -24.55 0.85 -6.57
N VAL A 126 -25.40 1.88 -6.40
CA VAL A 126 -25.93 2.69 -7.51
C VAL A 126 -25.57 4.15 -7.27
N PRO A 127 -24.44 4.61 -7.81
CA PRO A 127 -24.08 6.03 -7.76
C PRO A 127 -24.98 6.86 -8.69
N ILE A 128 -25.51 7.97 -8.17
CA ILE A 128 -26.41 8.89 -8.89
C ILE A 128 -25.90 10.31 -8.74
N MET A 129 -25.62 10.98 -9.85
CA MET A 129 -25.40 12.42 -9.86
C MET A 129 -26.71 13.15 -10.12
N VAL A 130 -27.02 14.12 -9.24
CA VAL A 130 -28.28 14.89 -9.31
C VAL A 130 -27.96 16.35 -9.64
N SER A 131 -28.01 16.71 -10.94
CA SER A 131 -27.88 18.09 -11.39
C SER A 131 -29.28 18.70 -11.51
N THR A 132 -29.67 19.51 -10.51
CA THR A 132 -31.10 19.82 -10.27
C THR A 132 -31.82 20.52 -11.42
N LYS A 133 -31.12 21.29 -12.25
CA LYS A 133 -31.67 22.02 -13.41
C LYS A 133 -31.27 21.44 -14.77
N ALA A 134 -30.57 20.30 -14.80
CA ALA A 134 -30.19 19.67 -16.05
C ALA A 134 -31.39 19.04 -16.76
N PRO A 135 -31.35 18.90 -18.10
CA PRO A 135 -32.37 18.19 -18.82
C PRO A 135 -32.40 16.69 -18.46
N ARG A 136 -33.54 16.02 -18.71
CA ARG A 136 -33.61 14.56 -18.54
C ARG A 136 -32.57 13.87 -19.42
N TYR A 137 -31.89 12.90 -18.84
CA TYR A 137 -30.87 12.08 -19.53
C TYR A 137 -31.36 10.65 -19.68
N GLN A 138 -31.11 10.05 -20.82
CA GLN A 138 -31.42 8.64 -21.06
C GLN A 138 -30.22 7.80 -20.62
N ASN A 139 -30.33 7.21 -19.43
CA ASN A 139 -29.27 6.36 -18.89
C ASN A 139 -29.29 4.96 -19.50
N VAL A 140 -28.12 4.39 -19.72
CA VAL A 140 -27.93 2.96 -20.01
C VAL A 140 -27.40 2.31 -18.76
N LEU A 141 -28.01 1.22 -18.32
CA LEU A 141 -27.61 0.52 -17.11
C LEU A 141 -26.49 -0.47 -17.44
N ASN A 142 -25.28 -0.14 -17.05
CA ASN A 142 -24.12 -1.01 -17.13
C ASN A 142 -23.69 -1.37 -15.70
N LEU A 143 -23.62 -2.67 -15.42
CA LEU A 143 -23.16 -3.20 -14.13
C LEU A 143 -21.74 -3.73 -14.28
N ARG A 144 -20.84 -3.21 -13.44
CA ARG A 144 -19.49 -3.70 -13.35
C ARG A 144 -19.11 -3.86 -11.88
N ASP A 145 -18.71 -5.08 -11.51
CA ASP A 145 -18.18 -5.37 -10.18
C ASP A 145 -19.08 -4.91 -9.01
N ARG A 146 -20.39 -5.20 -9.12
CA ARG A 146 -21.44 -4.82 -8.14
C ARG A 146 -21.67 -3.30 -8.05
N ILE A 147 -21.17 -2.49 -8.98
CA ILE A 147 -21.43 -1.06 -9.09
C ILE A 147 -22.10 -0.79 -10.43
N VAL A 148 -23.24 -0.11 -10.43
CA VAL A 148 -23.85 0.42 -11.63
C VAL A 148 -23.06 1.67 -12.07
N GLU A 149 -22.83 1.85 -13.37
CA GLU A 149 -22.24 3.10 -13.86
C GLU A 149 -23.09 4.31 -13.43
N PRO A 150 -22.46 5.45 -13.05
CA PRO A 150 -23.18 6.57 -12.47
C PRO A 150 -24.36 7.05 -13.32
N ILE A 151 -25.50 7.11 -12.69
CA ILE A 151 -26.78 7.52 -13.28
C ILE A 151 -26.90 9.04 -13.22
N ARG A 152 -27.36 9.64 -14.31
CA ARG A 152 -27.61 11.08 -14.41
C ARG A 152 -29.09 11.37 -14.18
N CYS A 153 -29.38 12.12 -13.10
CA CYS A 153 -30.74 12.52 -12.73
C CYS A 153 -30.85 14.03 -12.52
N ASN A 154 -32.06 14.55 -12.64
CA ASN A 154 -32.41 15.90 -12.21
C ASN A 154 -33.43 15.86 -11.07
N ALA A 155 -33.92 17.03 -10.65
CA ALA A 155 -34.89 17.14 -9.54
C ALA A 155 -36.24 16.46 -9.81
N GLU A 156 -36.59 16.16 -11.07
CA GLU A 156 -37.91 15.66 -11.47
C GLU A 156 -37.95 14.14 -11.73
N ASN A 157 -36.80 13.52 -12.04
CA ASN A 157 -36.76 12.11 -12.45
C ASN A 157 -36.01 11.19 -11.51
N LEU A 158 -35.52 11.68 -10.38
CA LEU A 158 -34.72 10.93 -9.40
C LEU A 158 -35.50 9.71 -8.87
N GLY A 159 -36.73 9.91 -8.37
CA GLY A 159 -37.54 8.84 -7.79
C GLY A 159 -37.89 7.74 -8.81
N ILE A 160 -38.30 8.13 -10.00
CA ILE A 160 -38.59 7.20 -11.10
C ILE A 160 -37.33 6.40 -11.49
N SER A 161 -36.16 7.03 -11.51
CA SER A 161 -34.89 6.34 -11.80
C SER A 161 -34.52 5.31 -10.72
N ILE A 162 -34.69 5.65 -9.44
CA ILE A 162 -34.45 4.72 -8.33
C ILE A 162 -35.40 3.52 -8.41
N GLU A 163 -36.72 3.75 -8.61
CA GLU A 163 -37.70 2.67 -8.76
C GLU A 163 -37.38 1.76 -9.95
N HIS A 164 -37.10 2.36 -11.12
CA HIS A 164 -36.76 1.60 -12.32
C HIS A 164 -35.56 0.69 -12.13
N ILE A 165 -34.47 1.19 -11.50
CA ILE A 165 -33.30 0.38 -11.21
C ILE A 165 -33.63 -0.71 -10.19
N ALA A 166 -34.40 -0.39 -9.15
CA ALA A 166 -34.78 -1.33 -8.12
C ALA A 166 -35.73 -2.44 -8.63
N GLU A 167 -36.40 -2.23 -9.74
CA GLU A 167 -37.20 -3.26 -10.42
C GLU A 167 -36.36 -4.20 -11.29
N GLN A 168 -35.22 -3.74 -11.80
CA GLN A 168 -34.35 -4.54 -12.66
C GLN A 168 -33.45 -5.51 -11.90
N TYR A 169 -33.14 -5.24 -10.64
CA TYR A 169 -32.24 -6.05 -9.83
C TYR A 169 -32.96 -6.60 -8.60
N GLN A 170 -32.74 -7.89 -8.32
CA GLN A 170 -33.22 -8.53 -7.09
C GLN A 170 -32.03 -8.83 -6.21
N GLU A 171 -31.96 -8.19 -5.04
CA GLU A 171 -30.84 -8.29 -4.12
C GLU A 171 -31.26 -8.96 -2.80
N PRO A 172 -30.36 -9.76 -2.19
CA PRO A 172 -30.61 -10.36 -0.87
C PRO A 172 -30.86 -9.30 0.20
N ALA A 173 -31.85 -9.53 1.04
CA ALA A 173 -32.19 -8.64 2.14
C ALA A 173 -31.01 -8.42 3.09
N PHE A 174 -30.86 -7.19 3.57
CA PHE A 174 -29.90 -6.83 4.61
C PHE A 174 -30.49 -5.81 5.58
N ASP A 175 -29.93 -5.73 6.78
CA ASP A 175 -30.33 -4.74 7.77
C ASP A 175 -29.70 -3.38 7.47
N TYR A 176 -30.52 -2.37 7.21
CA TYR A 176 -30.10 -1.02 6.85
C TYR A 176 -29.39 -0.29 8.00
N VAL A 177 -29.74 -0.59 9.27
CA VAL A 177 -29.05 0.00 10.41
C VAL A 177 -27.66 -0.58 10.60
N THR A 178 -27.51 -1.88 10.40
CA THR A 178 -26.21 -2.55 10.39
C THR A 178 -25.32 -2.01 9.27
N TRP A 179 -25.89 -1.80 8.08
CA TRP A 179 -25.14 -1.21 6.96
C TRP A 179 -24.66 0.21 7.29
N GLU A 180 -25.51 1.07 7.83
CA GLU A 180 -25.16 2.45 8.22
C GLU A 180 -24.00 2.49 9.24
N ASN A 181 -23.99 1.58 10.19
CA ASN A 181 -23.00 1.48 11.25
C ASN A 181 -21.83 0.52 10.92
N SER A 182 -21.76 0.05 9.70
CA SER A 182 -20.75 -0.91 9.26
C SER A 182 -19.32 -0.47 9.53
N GLU A 183 -18.46 -1.44 9.82
CA GLU A 183 -17.03 -1.21 9.95
C GLU A 183 -16.43 -0.78 8.60
N TYR A 184 -15.57 0.22 8.65
CA TYR A 184 -14.77 0.61 7.51
C TYR A 184 -13.40 -0.07 7.63
N LEU A 185 -13.13 -0.91 6.68
CA LEU A 185 -11.96 -1.76 6.67
C LEU A 185 -11.11 -1.39 5.43
N PRO A 186 -10.11 -0.54 5.54
CA PRO A 186 -9.23 -0.20 4.41
C PRO A 186 -8.41 -1.42 3.99
N THR A 187 -7.79 -1.36 2.81
CA THR A 187 -6.80 -2.36 2.38
C THR A 187 -5.78 -2.55 3.51
N PRO A 188 -5.61 -3.77 4.05
CA PRO A 188 -4.71 -4.00 5.15
C PRO A 188 -3.27 -3.67 4.74
N THR A 189 -2.50 -3.14 5.68
CA THR A 189 -1.04 -3.07 5.54
C THR A 189 -0.49 -4.49 5.51
N ILE A 190 0.75 -4.65 5.04
CA ILE A 190 1.44 -5.95 5.06
C ILE A 190 1.46 -6.56 6.47
N VAL A 191 1.50 -5.74 7.51
CA VAL A 191 1.48 -6.15 8.92
C VAL A 191 0.11 -6.68 9.33
N GLU A 192 -0.96 -5.93 9.03
CA GLU A 192 -2.34 -6.35 9.32
C GLU A 192 -2.72 -7.61 8.54
N ALA A 193 -2.30 -7.71 7.28
CA ALA A 193 -2.50 -8.90 6.47
C ALA A 193 -1.76 -10.12 7.04
N ALA A 194 -0.50 -9.97 7.46
CA ALA A 194 0.27 -11.02 8.10
C ALA A 194 -0.37 -11.48 9.43
N GLN A 195 -0.87 -10.56 10.25
CA GLN A 195 -1.59 -10.87 11.48
C GLN A 195 -2.87 -11.65 11.21
N ALA A 196 -3.64 -11.23 10.21
CA ALA A 196 -4.89 -11.92 9.83
C ALA A 196 -4.60 -13.36 9.33
N LEU A 197 -3.59 -13.55 8.48
CA LEU A 197 -3.13 -14.89 8.05
C LEU A 197 -2.70 -15.73 9.24
N TYR A 198 -1.96 -15.15 10.18
CA TYR A 198 -1.47 -15.85 11.36
C TYR A 198 -2.61 -16.28 12.31
N ARG A 199 -3.73 -15.54 12.31
CA ARG A 199 -4.98 -15.89 13.01
C ARG A 199 -5.78 -16.98 12.31
N GLY A 200 -5.37 -17.44 11.14
CA GLY A 200 -6.05 -18.47 10.36
C GLY A 200 -7.10 -17.95 9.38
N HIS A 201 -7.15 -16.63 9.13
CA HIS A 201 -7.96 -16.09 8.05
C HIS A 201 -7.34 -16.49 6.70
N ASN A 202 -8.18 -16.70 5.70
CA ASN A 202 -7.71 -16.99 4.36
C ASN A 202 -7.37 -15.71 3.58
N VAL A 203 -6.76 -15.87 2.40
CA VAL A 203 -6.37 -14.73 1.55
C VAL A 203 -7.59 -13.93 1.08
N HIS A 204 -8.74 -14.59 0.88
CA HIS A 204 -10.00 -13.93 0.54
C HIS A 204 -10.49 -12.96 1.61
N ASP A 205 -10.28 -13.30 2.89
CA ASP A 205 -10.71 -12.45 4.01
C ASP A 205 -9.85 -11.18 4.13
N ILE A 206 -8.65 -11.20 3.53
CA ILE A 206 -7.64 -10.17 3.67
C ILE A 206 -7.59 -9.25 2.44
N THR A 207 -7.81 -9.83 1.26
CA THR A 207 -7.83 -9.10 -0.01
C THR A 207 -9.26 -8.69 -0.34
N ARG A 208 -9.44 -7.43 -0.63
CA ARG A 208 -10.78 -6.82 -0.72
C ARG A 208 -11.22 -6.45 -2.12
N SER A 209 -10.47 -6.84 -3.14
CA SER A 209 -10.96 -6.94 -4.50
C SER A 209 -10.97 -8.41 -4.89
N ASP A 210 -12.07 -8.87 -5.47
CA ASP A 210 -12.18 -10.26 -5.94
C ASP A 210 -11.04 -10.62 -6.91
N ALA A 211 -10.68 -9.70 -7.79
CA ALA A 211 -9.56 -9.85 -8.71
C ALA A 211 -8.19 -9.97 -7.99
N GLY A 212 -7.97 -9.21 -6.91
CA GLY A 212 -6.75 -9.33 -6.09
C GLY A 212 -6.71 -10.62 -5.29
N ALA A 213 -7.84 -11.02 -4.71
CA ALA A 213 -7.99 -12.27 -3.96
C ALA A 213 -7.78 -13.49 -4.88
N GLU A 214 -8.41 -13.48 -6.05
CA GLU A 214 -8.27 -14.53 -7.05
C GLU A 214 -6.81 -14.67 -7.52
N ASN A 215 -6.17 -13.53 -7.83
CA ASN A 215 -4.78 -13.47 -8.27
C ASN A 215 -3.81 -14.06 -7.23
N LEU A 216 -3.95 -13.68 -5.95
CA LEU A 216 -3.13 -14.22 -4.86
C LEU A 216 -3.41 -15.70 -4.61
N THR A 217 -4.67 -16.12 -4.67
CA THR A 217 -5.09 -17.52 -4.47
C THR A 217 -4.53 -18.41 -5.59
N VAL A 218 -4.70 -18.00 -6.86
CA VAL A 218 -4.21 -18.74 -8.02
C VAL A 218 -2.70 -18.94 -7.95
N THR A 219 -1.94 -17.90 -7.58
CA THR A 219 -0.48 -18.00 -7.43
C THR A 219 -0.09 -18.86 -6.24
N THR A 220 -0.75 -18.73 -5.09
CA THR A 220 -0.52 -19.57 -3.91
C THR A 220 -0.79 -21.05 -4.22
N ASP A 221 -1.89 -21.36 -4.90
CA ASP A 221 -2.25 -22.71 -5.30
C ASP A 221 -1.24 -23.32 -6.28
N GLU A 222 -0.72 -22.53 -7.23
CA GLU A 222 0.30 -23.00 -8.16
C GLU A 222 1.61 -23.33 -7.44
N ILE A 223 2.04 -22.46 -6.50
CA ILE A 223 3.21 -22.75 -5.67
C ILE A 223 3.00 -24.00 -4.82
N ASN A 224 1.83 -24.16 -4.22
CA ASN A 224 1.50 -25.38 -3.46
C ASN A 224 1.54 -26.63 -4.34
N ARG A 225 1.07 -26.57 -5.59
CA ARG A 225 1.19 -27.70 -6.55
C ARG A 225 2.65 -28.04 -6.84
N ILE A 226 3.51 -27.04 -7.02
CA ILE A 226 4.96 -27.25 -7.22
C ILE A 226 5.56 -27.95 -6.00
N ILE A 227 5.22 -27.49 -4.78
CA ILE A 227 5.71 -28.12 -3.54
C ILE A 227 5.26 -29.58 -3.44
N GLU A 228 3.97 -29.86 -3.65
CA GLU A 228 3.44 -31.24 -3.59
C GLU A 228 4.02 -32.16 -4.70
N HIS A 229 4.21 -31.61 -5.91
CA HIS A 229 4.87 -32.32 -6.99
C HIS A 229 6.32 -32.68 -6.63
N SER A 230 7.09 -31.71 -6.09
CA SER A 230 8.48 -31.93 -5.68
C SER A 230 8.58 -32.99 -4.59
N LYS A 231 7.69 -32.91 -3.60
CA LYS A 231 7.60 -33.88 -2.50
C LYS A 231 7.26 -35.30 -3.01
N ALA A 232 6.23 -35.41 -3.84
CA ALA A 232 5.76 -36.71 -4.35
C ALA A 232 6.78 -37.44 -5.25
N ASN A 233 7.62 -36.69 -5.96
CA ASN A 233 8.58 -37.20 -6.92
C ASN A 233 10.04 -37.18 -6.42
N GLY A 234 10.28 -36.75 -5.17
CA GLY A 234 11.63 -36.65 -4.62
C GLY A 234 12.52 -35.69 -5.42
N ARG A 235 11.95 -34.53 -5.86
CA ARG A 235 12.63 -33.55 -6.71
C ARG A 235 12.99 -32.30 -5.92
N LYS A 236 14.05 -31.64 -6.34
CA LYS A 236 14.42 -30.31 -5.85
C LYS A 236 13.97 -29.29 -6.87
N SER A 237 13.28 -28.25 -6.42
CA SER A 237 12.67 -27.27 -7.30
C SER A 237 12.91 -25.84 -6.85
N ILE A 238 13.02 -24.94 -7.80
CA ILE A 238 13.02 -23.49 -7.57
C ILE A 238 11.95 -22.83 -8.42
N CYS A 239 11.17 -21.91 -7.84
CA CYS A 239 10.19 -21.15 -8.58
C CYS A 239 10.39 -19.65 -8.42
N PHE A 240 10.25 -18.92 -9.53
CA PHE A 240 10.37 -17.47 -9.58
C PHE A 240 9.00 -16.83 -9.76
N VAL A 241 8.56 -16.10 -8.74
CA VAL A 241 7.27 -15.41 -8.70
C VAL A 241 7.49 -13.94 -8.97
N THR A 242 6.87 -13.42 -10.03
CA THR A 242 6.89 -12.00 -10.37
C THR A 242 5.55 -11.33 -10.10
N GLY A 243 5.47 -10.04 -10.27
CA GLY A 243 4.21 -9.29 -10.19
C GLY A 243 4.41 -7.80 -10.18
N VAL A 244 3.39 -7.09 -10.63
CA VAL A 244 3.38 -5.63 -10.65
C VAL A 244 3.67 -5.04 -9.26
N PRO A 245 4.16 -3.81 -9.15
CA PRO A 245 4.36 -3.16 -7.86
C PRO A 245 3.09 -3.19 -7.01
N GLY A 246 3.23 -3.63 -5.76
CA GLY A 246 2.07 -3.75 -4.86
C GLY A 246 1.14 -4.95 -5.11
N ALA A 247 1.50 -5.90 -5.96
CA ALA A 247 0.68 -7.09 -6.25
C ALA A 247 0.57 -8.11 -5.11
N GLY A 248 1.27 -7.91 -3.98
CA GLY A 248 1.18 -8.79 -2.82
C GLY A 248 2.17 -9.97 -2.84
N LYS A 249 3.29 -9.88 -3.56
CA LYS A 249 4.34 -10.92 -3.57
C LYS A 249 4.76 -11.35 -2.17
N THR A 250 5.13 -10.41 -1.33
CA THR A 250 5.49 -10.64 0.08
C THR A 250 4.35 -11.34 0.84
N LEU A 251 3.09 -10.99 0.55
CA LEU A 251 1.92 -11.61 1.18
C LEU A 251 1.74 -13.07 0.77
N VAL A 252 1.97 -13.41 -0.51
CA VAL A 252 1.99 -14.81 -0.98
C VAL A 252 3.06 -15.61 -0.24
N GLY A 253 4.28 -15.07 -0.12
CA GLY A 253 5.36 -15.74 0.60
C GLY A 253 5.05 -15.96 2.08
N LEU A 254 4.52 -14.95 2.76
CA LEU A 254 4.10 -15.05 4.16
C LEU A 254 2.96 -16.06 4.34
N ASN A 255 1.98 -16.08 3.43
CA ASN A 255 0.88 -17.04 3.47
C ASN A 255 1.40 -18.50 3.43
N ILE A 256 2.31 -18.81 2.49
CA ILE A 256 2.92 -20.13 2.38
C ILE A 256 3.73 -20.47 3.64
N ALA A 257 4.53 -19.54 4.16
CA ALA A 257 5.33 -19.76 5.36
C ALA A 257 4.44 -20.04 6.58
N ILE A 258 3.34 -19.31 6.74
CA ILE A 258 2.39 -19.50 7.84
C ILE A 258 1.64 -20.83 7.70
N GLN A 259 1.12 -21.16 6.52
CA GLN A 259 0.41 -22.44 6.25
C GLN A 259 1.29 -23.66 6.55
N ARG A 260 2.59 -23.54 6.35
CA ARG A 260 3.58 -24.61 6.51
C ARG A 260 4.50 -24.41 7.71
N SER A 261 4.06 -23.63 8.72
CA SER A 261 4.84 -23.38 9.95
C SER A 261 4.82 -24.50 10.98
N ASP A 262 3.99 -25.53 10.78
CA ASP A 262 3.85 -26.67 11.70
C ASP A 262 4.99 -27.67 11.48
N ALA A 263 5.99 -27.59 12.36
CA ALA A 263 7.17 -28.48 12.35
C ALA A 263 6.83 -29.96 12.53
N GLN A 264 5.65 -30.32 13.09
CA GLN A 264 5.25 -31.70 13.29
C GLN A 264 4.88 -32.42 11.98
N LYS A 265 4.56 -31.66 10.94
CA LYS A 265 4.19 -32.21 9.62
C LYS A 265 5.41 -32.51 8.73
N GLY A 266 6.64 -32.22 9.17
CA GLY A 266 7.86 -32.45 8.38
C GLY A 266 7.99 -31.57 7.12
N GLU A 267 7.22 -30.51 7.03
CA GLU A 267 7.14 -29.60 5.87
C GLU A 267 7.41 -28.15 6.26
N HIS A 268 8.28 -27.95 7.21
CA HIS A 268 8.57 -26.62 7.75
C HIS A 268 9.02 -25.67 6.63
N ALA A 269 8.38 -24.51 6.56
CA ALA A 269 8.73 -23.43 5.63
C ALA A 269 9.32 -22.21 6.38
N VAL A 270 10.25 -21.52 5.74
CA VAL A 270 10.83 -20.27 6.27
C VAL A 270 10.71 -19.15 5.25
N PHE A 271 10.25 -18.00 5.72
CA PHE A 271 10.26 -16.74 4.97
C PHE A 271 11.53 -15.96 5.30
N LEU A 272 12.33 -15.71 4.28
CA LEU A 272 13.63 -15.05 4.37
C LEU A 272 13.61 -13.72 3.62
N SER A 273 13.94 -12.63 4.29
CA SER A 273 14.06 -11.33 3.65
C SER A 273 15.36 -10.64 4.04
N GLY A 274 15.98 -9.95 3.08
CA GLY A 274 17.11 -9.05 3.33
C GLY A 274 16.70 -7.76 4.04
N ASN A 275 15.40 -7.49 4.13
CA ASN A 275 14.83 -6.28 4.70
C ASN A 275 14.66 -6.42 6.22
N PHE A 276 15.69 -6.02 6.99
CA PHE A 276 15.67 -6.09 8.44
C PHE A 276 14.49 -5.36 9.10
N PRO A 277 14.15 -4.11 8.72
CA PRO A 277 12.99 -3.41 9.28
C PRO A 277 11.67 -4.17 9.11
N LEU A 278 11.39 -4.65 7.91
CA LEU A 278 10.17 -5.43 7.63
C LEU A 278 10.11 -6.69 8.49
N VAL A 279 11.19 -7.47 8.53
CA VAL A 279 11.26 -8.70 9.35
C VAL A 279 11.05 -8.38 10.82
N SER A 280 11.71 -7.34 11.35
CA SER A 280 11.59 -6.93 12.75
C SER A 280 10.15 -6.52 13.10
N VAL A 281 9.50 -5.74 12.25
CA VAL A 281 8.11 -5.31 12.45
C VAL A 281 7.15 -6.50 12.37
N LEU A 282 7.31 -7.40 11.40
CA LEU A 282 6.46 -8.58 11.27
C LEU A 282 6.61 -9.53 12.47
N GLN A 283 7.84 -9.84 12.88
CA GLN A 283 8.10 -10.70 14.04
C GLN A 283 7.46 -10.12 15.31
N GLU A 284 7.66 -8.83 15.58
CA GLU A 284 7.09 -8.14 16.73
C GLU A 284 5.57 -8.06 16.69
N ALA A 285 4.99 -7.76 15.53
CA ALA A 285 3.53 -7.68 15.36
C ALA A 285 2.85 -9.02 15.62
N LEU A 286 3.39 -10.10 15.03
CA LEU A 286 2.85 -11.44 15.22
C LEU A 286 3.07 -11.96 16.65
N ALA A 287 4.18 -11.60 17.29
CA ALA A 287 4.42 -11.94 18.70
C ALA A 287 3.43 -11.23 19.63
N ARG A 288 3.16 -9.94 19.41
CA ARG A 288 2.12 -9.20 20.16
C ARG A 288 0.76 -9.82 19.99
N ASP A 289 0.41 -10.16 18.75
CA ASP A 289 -0.87 -10.79 18.42
C ASP A 289 -1.02 -12.16 19.12
N LYS A 290 0.02 -12.98 19.10
CA LYS A 290 0.04 -14.28 19.79
C LYS A 290 -0.16 -14.14 21.30
N VAL A 291 0.49 -13.19 21.93
CA VAL A 291 0.32 -12.91 23.36
C VAL A 291 -1.12 -12.52 23.68
N GLU A 292 -1.72 -11.67 22.87
CA GLU A 292 -3.11 -11.23 23.06
C GLU A 292 -4.10 -12.37 22.84
N GLN A 293 -3.93 -13.20 21.81
CA GLN A 293 -4.76 -14.38 21.57
C GLN A 293 -4.72 -15.39 22.72
N GLU A 294 -3.52 -15.69 23.24
CA GLU A 294 -3.37 -16.60 24.38
C GLU A 294 -4.09 -16.05 25.64
N LYS A 295 -3.97 -14.74 25.86
CA LYS A 295 -4.67 -14.06 26.96
C LYS A 295 -6.20 -14.16 26.81
N GLN A 296 -6.73 -13.96 25.61
CA GLN A 296 -8.16 -14.08 25.31
C GLN A 296 -8.67 -15.51 25.51
N ARG A 297 -7.82 -16.53 25.31
CA ARG A 297 -8.13 -17.94 25.57
C ARG A 297 -7.97 -18.36 27.02
N GLY A 298 -7.62 -17.42 27.89
CA GLY A 298 -7.37 -17.70 29.32
C GLY A 298 -5.99 -18.30 29.63
N GLY A 299 -5.12 -18.39 28.61
CA GLY A 299 -3.72 -18.82 28.73
C GLY A 299 -2.77 -17.66 28.96
N SER A 300 -1.48 -17.98 29.05
CA SER A 300 -0.42 -16.96 29.08
C SER A 300 0.82 -17.48 28.37
N ILE A 301 1.41 -16.63 27.55
CA ILE A 301 2.72 -16.87 26.90
C ILE A 301 3.59 -15.65 27.12
N SER A 302 4.89 -15.85 27.42
CA SER A 302 5.79 -14.72 27.52
C SER A 302 6.01 -14.09 26.13
N LYS A 303 6.20 -12.77 26.07
CA LYS A 303 6.54 -12.08 24.83
C LYS A 303 7.80 -12.66 24.17
N LYS A 304 8.78 -13.11 24.98
CA LYS A 304 10.03 -13.73 24.53
C LYS A 304 9.77 -15.06 23.80
N ASP A 305 8.88 -15.89 24.34
CA ASP A 305 8.53 -17.18 23.73
C ASP A 305 7.68 -16.99 22.47
N ALA A 306 6.76 -16.04 22.49
CA ALA A 306 5.99 -15.64 21.31
C ALA A 306 6.93 -15.15 20.18
N LEU A 307 7.91 -14.29 20.50
CA LEU A 307 8.90 -13.80 19.52
C LEU A 307 9.78 -14.94 18.99
N ARG A 308 10.18 -15.90 19.87
CA ARG A 308 10.93 -17.07 19.42
C ARG A 308 10.14 -17.90 18.41
N SER A 309 8.84 -18.09 18.63
CA SER A 309 8.00 -18.86 17.71
C SER A 309 7.82 -18.17 16.36
N THR A 310 7.67 -16.85 16.31
CA THR A 310 7.55 -16.10 15.06
C THR A 310 8.88 -16.02 14.31
N SER A 311 9.99 -15.89 15.05
CA SER A 311 11.34 -15.90 14.47
C SER A 311 11.77 -17.28 13.92
N ALA A 312 11.02 -18.34 14.18
CA ALA A 312 11.29 -19.64 13.60
C ALA A 312 10.96 -19.69 12.10
N PHE A 313 9.89 -19.04 11.68
CA PHE A 313 9.45 -19.10 10.28
C PHE A 313 9.57 -17.76 9.51
N ILE A 314 9.89 -16.66 10.17
CA ILE A 314 10.24 -15.37 9.53
C ILE A 314 11.64 -15.00 9.99
N GLN A 315 12.62 -14.94 9.09
CA GLN A 315 14.00 -14.70 9.43
C GLN A 315 14.67 -13.69 8.50
N ILE A 316 15.73 -13.06 8.99
CA ILE A 316 16.64 -12.26 8.18
C ILE A 316 17.56 -13.22 7.43
N ILE A 317 17.68 -13.04 6.12
CA ILE A 317 18.49 -13.88 5.24
C ILE A 317 19.94 -14.04 5.76
N HIS A 318 20.52 -12.96 6.31
CA HIS A 318 21.88 -13.00 6.84
C HIS A 318 22.03 -13.94 8.04
N LYS A 319 21.03 -13.99 8.94
CA LYS A 319 21.04 -14.91 10.09
C LYS A 319 20.89 -16.36 9.63
N TYR A 320 19.99 -16.59 8.67
CA TYR A 320 19.83 -17.91 8.08
C TYR A 320 21.13 -18.37 7.43
N ARG A 321 21.72 -17.58 6.56
CA ARG A 321 23.02 -17.86 5.95
C ARG A 321 24.10 -18.17 6.98
N ASP A 322 24.26 -17.30 7.99
CA ASP A 322 25.30 -17.43 9.02
C ASP A 322 25.16 -18.73 9.83
N SER A 323 23.96 -19.29 9.95
CA SER A 323 23.71 -20.57 10.63
C SER A 323 24.26 -21.78 9.88
N PHE A 324 24.52 -21.63 8.58
CA PHE A 324 24.97 -22.72 7.71
C PHE A 324 26.39 -22.55 7.17
N VAL A 325 27.03 -21.41 7.44
CA VAL A 325 28.43 -21.18 7.07
C VAL A 325 29.35 -22.05 7.93
N GLY A 326 30.31 -22.74 7.28
CA GLY A 326 31.31 -23.57 7.94
C GLY A 326 30.80 -24.91 8.50
N ASN A 327 29.58 -25.30 8.16
CA ASN A 327 29.04 -26.62 8.50
C ASN A 327 28.22 -27.21 7.35
N ASN A 328 27.91 -28.50 7.43
CA ASN A 328 27.11 -29.26 6.47
C ASN A 328 25.74 -29.67 7.04
N ASN A 329 25.25 -28.98 8.05
CA ASN A 329 23.95 -29.30 8.63
C ASN A 329 22.85 -29.10 7.59
N VAL A 330 21.89 -30.02 7.56
CA VAL A 330 20.71 -29.94 6.71
C VAL A 330 19.72 -28.98 7.38
N PRO A 331 19.17 -28.00 6.68
CA PRO A 331 18.12 -27.14 7.23
C PRO A 331 16.92 -27.97 7.71
N PRO A 332 16.26 -27.59 8.82
CA PRO A 332 14.98 -28.22 9.18
C PRO A 332 13.87 -27.87 8.18
N GLU A 333 14.01 -26.79 7.46
CA GLU A 333 13.05 -26.30 6.48
C GLU A 333 13.20 -27.02 5.14
N ARG A 334 12.08 -27.45 4.59
CA ARG A 334 11.98 -28.04 3.25
C ARG A 334 11.60 -27.01 2.18
N VAL A 335 11.03 -25.90 2.62
CA VAL A 335 10.59 -24.81 1.76
C VAL A 335 11.24 -23.52 2.23
N ALA A 336 12.03 -22.87 1.38
CA ALA A 336 12.66 -21.58 1.66
C ALA A 336 12.09 -20.52 0.71
N ILE A 337 11.51 -19.46 1.26
CA ILE A 337 10.93 -18.34 0.51
C ILE A 337 11.86 -17.14 0.65
N PHE A 338 12.40 -16.67 -0.49
CA PHE A 338 13.26 -15.48 -0.54
C PHE A 338 12.48 -14.27 -1.05
N ASP A 339 12.23 -13.33 -0.17
CA ASP A 339 11.61 -12.05 -0.55
C ASP A 339 12.64 -11.11 -1.14
N GLU A 340 12.26 -10.38 -2.20
CA GLU A 340 13.14 -9.51 -2.97
C GLU A 340 14.40 -10.23 -3.47
N ALA A 341 14.22 -11.42 -4.06
CA ALA A 341 15.32 -12.32 -4.44
C ALA A 341 16.35 -11.68 -5.41
N GLN A 342 15.94 -10.68 -6.22
CA GLN A 342 16.83 -9.93 -7.10
C GLN A 342 17.90 -9.13 -6.35
N ARG A 343 17.73 -8.91 -5.04
CA ARG A 343 18.64 -8.15 -4.18
C ARG A 343 19.72 -8.99 -3.51
N ALA A 344 19.77 -10.29 -3.78
CA ALA A 344 20.83 -11.16 -3.28
C ALA A 344 22.22 -10.66 -3.74
N TRP A 345 23.21 -10.86 -2.92
CA TRP A 345 24.55 -10.30 -3.14
C TRP A 345 25.39 -11.08 -4.14
N THR A 346 26.19 -10.35 -4.93
CA THR A 346 27.22 -10.95 -5.78
C THR A 346 28.31 -11.63 -4.93
N GLN A 347 29.10 -12.51 -5.54
CA GLN A 347 30.23 -13.18 -4.88
C GLN A 347 31.20 -12.19 -4.26
N ASP A 348 31.58 -11.13 -4.99
CA ASP A 348 32.55 -10.13 -4.49
C ASP A 348 32.04 -9.40 -3.24
N MET A 349 30.73 -9.13 -3.19
CA MET A 349 30.11 -8.42 -2.09
C MET A 349 30.05 -9.28 -0.85
N ILE A 350 29.59 -10.53 -0.99
CA ILE A 350 29.49 -11.46 0.14
C ILE A 350 30.86 -11.87 0.65
N GLU A 351 31.84 -12.08 -0.21
CA GLU A 351 33.22 -12.39 0.17
C GLU A 351 33.84 -11.26 1.00
N LYS A 352 33.72 -10.01 0.55
CA LYS A 352 34.13 -8.83 1.31
C LYS A 352 33.48 -8.77 2.69
N PHE A 353 32.17 -9.00 2.75
CA PHE A 353 31.43 -9.00 4.02
C PHE A 353 31.89 -10.12 4.93
N MET A 354 32.03 -11.34 4.43
CA MET A 354 32.45 -12.50 5.21
C MET A 354 33.88 -12.34 5.76
N ALA A 355 34.80 -11.84 4.94
CA ALA A 355 36.17 -11.54 5.37
C ALA A 355 36.18 -10.45 6.46
N THR A 356 35.48 -9.33 6.25
CA THR A 356 35.58 -8.15 7.11
C THR A 356 34.78 -8.29 8.41
N LYS A 357 33.60 -8.90 8.36
CA LYS A 357 32.65 -8.96 9.50
C LYS A 357 32.62 -10.29 10.21
N LYS A 358 33.03 -11.38 9.55
CA LYS A 358 32.95 -12.75 10.08
C LYS A 358 34.33 -13.43 10.21
N GLY A 359 35.37 -12.88 9.61
CA GLY A 359 36.68 -13.50 9.56
C GLY A 359 36.75 -14.79 8.74
N VAL A 360 35.80 -14.99 7.83
CA VAL A 360 35.70 -16.15 6.94
C VAL A 360 36.21 -15.75 5.56
N SER A 361 37.33 -16.33 5.16
CA SER A 361 37.92 -16.14 3.83
C SER A 361 38.75 -17.38 3.46
N PRO A 362 38.65 -17.90 2.23
CA PRO A 362 37.80 -17.44 1.13
C PRO A 362 36.30 -17.84 1.33
N PHE A 363 35.41 -17.07 0.73
CA PHE A 363 33.99 -17.41 0.59
C PHE A 363 33.65 -17.47 -0.91
N PRO A 364 33.69 -18.65 -1.54
CA PRO A 364 33.71 -18.75 -3.01
C PRO A 364 32.33 -18.74 -3.67
N TYR A 365 31.26 -18.44 -2.94
CA TYR A 365 29.88 -18.52 -3.41
C TYR A 365 29.29 -17.10 -3.56
N SER A 366 28.40 -16.92 -4.55
CA SER A 366 27.43 -15.83 -4.49
C SER A 366 26.36 -16.15 -3.45
N GLU A 367 25.58 -15.15 -3.02
CA GLU A 367 24.50 -15.41 -2.05
C GLU A 367 23.43 -16.34 -2.62
N PRO A 368 22.94 -16.21 -3.89
CA PRO A 368 22.08 -17.21 -4.52
C PRO A 368 22.64 -18.62 -4.48
N GLU A 369 23.89 -18.81 -4.89
CA GLU A 369 24.51 -20.12 -4.91
C GLU A 369 24.61 -20.75 -3.53
N PHE A 370 25.02 -19.96 -2.52
CA PHE A 370 25.09 -20.44 -1.14
C PHE A 370 23.71 -20.84 -0.60
N LEU A 371 22.67 -20.05 -0.87
CA LEU A 371 21.31 -20.31 -0.40
C LEU A 371 20.71 -21.55 -1.05
N ILE A 372 20.91 -21.75 -2.36
CA ILE A 372 20.51 -22.98 -3.04
C ILE A 372 21.30 -24.17 -2.47
N SER A 373 22.61 -24.03 -2.21
CA SER A 373 23.45 -25.10 -1.67
C SER A 373 22.99 -25.59 -0.30
N THR A 374 22.45 -24.69 0.55
CA THR A 374 21.92 -25.10 1.86
C THR A 374 20.69 -26.00 1.70
N MET A 375 19.79 -25.67 0.79
CA MET A 375 18.60 -26.45 0.49
C MET A 375 18.95 -27.75 -0.28
N ASP A 376 20.02 -27.73 -1.04
CA ASP A 376 20.51 -28.89 -1.78
C ASP A 376 21.03 -30.02 -0.88
N ARG A 377 21.33 -29.75 0.40
CA ARG A 377 21.72 -30.75 1.41
C ARG A 377 20.62 -31.77 1.73
N HIS A 378 19.37 -31.48 1.42
CA HIS A 378 18.29 -32.47 1.49
C HIS A 378 18.52 -33.58 0.45
N LYS A 379 18.33 -34.83 0.84
CA LYS A 379 18.60 -36.01 -0.02
C LYS A 379 17.45 -36.32 -0.96
N ASP A 380 16.25 -35.93 -0.58
CA ASP A 380 14.99 -36.25 -1.27
C ASP A 380 14.41 -35.05 -1.99
N TRP A 381 13.72 -34.15 -1.29
CA TRP A 381 13.08 -32.99 -1.90
C TRP A 381 13.34 -31.71 -1.12
N ALA A 382 13.34 -30.60 -1.85
CA ALA A 382 13.36 -29.26 -1.31
C ALA A 382 12.78 -28.28 -2.32
N VAL A 383 12.20 -27.18 -1.85
CA VAL A 383 11.67 -26.14 -2.73
C VAL A 383 12.18 -24.77 -2.31
N VAL A 384 12.69 -24.02 -3.27
CA VAL A 384 13.05 -22.60 -3.13
C VAL A 384 12.04 -21.75 -3.87
N ILE A 385 11.51 -20.73 -3.22
CA ILE A 385 10.55 -19.78 -3.81
C ILE A 385 11.20 -18.40 -3.81
N CYS A 386 11.46 -17.85 -4.99
CA CYS A 386 12.05 -16.54 -5.18
C CYS A 386 10.94 -15.53 -5.55
N LEU A 387 10.64 -14.60 -4.65
CA LEU A 387 9.75 -13.48 -4.93
C LEU A 387 10.57 -12.36 -5.54
N VAL A 388 10.30 -12.02 -6.79
CA VAL A 388 11.11 -11.10 -7.59
C VAL A 388 10.36 -9.79 -7.82
N GLY A 389 10.92 -8.67 -7.37
CA GLY A 389 10.45 -7.31 -7.64
C GLY A 389 11.27 -6.67 -8.75
N GLY A 390 10.62 -5.84 -9.60
CA GLY A 390 11.34 -5.05 -10.61
C GLY A 390 11.62 -3.63 -10.12
N GLY A 391 12.73 -3.03 -10.57
CA GLY A 391 13.02 -1.59 -10.48
C GLY A 391 13.14 -0.99 -9.08
N GLN A 392 13.47 -1.76 -8.06
CA GLN A 392 13.58 -1.29 -6.67
C GLN A 392 14.98 -1.48 -6.05
N GLU A 393 16.01 -1.60 -6.86
CA GLU A 393 17.39 -1.72 -6.37
C GLU A 393 17.83 -0.39 -5.73
N ILE A 394 18.30 -0.46 -4.48
CA ILE A 394 18.79 0.70 -3.72
C ILE A 394 20.22 0.53 -3.19
N ASN A 395 20.86 -0.64 -3.42
CA ASN A 395 22.20 -0.95 -2.90
C ASN A 395 23.18 -1.37 -4.01
N THR A 396 24.45 -1.07 -3.77
CA THR A 396 25.57 -1.59 -4.59
C THR A 396 25.75 -3.07 -4.34
N GLY A 397 26.05 -3.83 -5.42
CA GLY A 397 26.42 -5.24 -5.31
C GLY A 397 25.27 -6.23 -5.29
N GLU A 398 24.05 -5.80 -5.63
CA GLU A 398 22.92 -6.69 -5.86
C GLU A 398 23.13 -7.48 -7.17
N ALA A 399 23.09 -8.82 -7.07
CA ALA A 399 23.41 -9.71 -8.19
C ALA A 399 22.35 -9.71 -9.30
N GLY A 400 21.12 -9.35 -8.94
CA GLY A 400 19.97 -9.47 -9.84
C GLY A 400 19.55 -10.92 -10.08
N LEU A 401 18.54 -11.08 -10.93
CA LEU A 401 18.02 -12.38 -11.27
C LEU A 401 19.00 -13.27 -12.06
N PRO A 402 19.83 -12.75 -12.98
CA PRO A 402 20.77 -13.58 -13.76
C PRO A 402 21.68 -14.45 -12.90
N GLU A 403 22.14 -14.02 -11.74
CA GLU A 403 23.03 -14.80 -10.88
C GLU A 403 22.34 -16.06 -10.29
N TRP A 404 21.02 -16.02 -10.08
CA TRP A 404 20.27 -17.21 -9.68
C TRP A 404 20.31 -18.28 -10.77
N PHE A 405 20.12 -17.91 -12.02
CA PHE A 405 20.18 -18.82 -13.17
C PHE A 405 21.60 -19.32 -13.41
N ASP A 406 22.61 -18.45 -13.28
CA ASP A 406 24.01 -18.86 -13.42
C ASP A 406 24.43 -19.82 -12.31
N SER A 407 23.97 -19.60 -11.08
CA SER A 407 24.20 -20.51 -9.94
C SER A 407 23.57 -21.88 -10.16
N LEU A 408 22.33 -21.91 -10.65
CA LEU A 408 21.64 -23.16 -11.00
C LEU A 408 22.42 -23.94 -12.06
N ARG A 409 22.80 -23.27 -13.16
CA ARG A 409 23.53 -23.91 -14.26
C ARG A 409 24.90 -24.41 -13.81
N ARG A 410 25.60 -23.65 -12.97
CA ARG A 410 26.97 -23.97 -12.54
C ARG A 410 27.02 -25.11 -11.54
N ALA A 411 26.09 -25.14 -10.59
CA ALA A 411 26.20 -26.02 -9.42
C ALA A 411 24.98 -26.95 -9.20
N PHE A 412 23.81 -26.64 -9.77
CA PHE A 412 22.55 -27.34 -9.48
C PHE A 412 21.74 -27.62 -10.75
N PRO A 413 22.31 -28.23 -11.82
CA PRO A 413 21.64 -28.41 -13.11
C PRO A 413 20.44 -29.38 -13.05
N ASP A 414 20.37 -30.23 -12.04
CA ASP A 414 19.30 -31.21 -11.86
C ASP A 414 18.03 -30.63 -11.16
N TRP A 415 18.07 -29.38 -10.76
CA TRP A 415 16.91 -28.74 -10.17
C TRP A 415 15.85 -28.41 -11.22
N ASP A 416 14.57 -28.62 -10.88
CA ASP A 416 13.45 -28.20 -11.70
C ASP A 416 13.21 -26.70 -11.50
N VAL A 417 13.20 -25.93 -12.58
CA VAL A 417 13.11 -24.46 -12.55
C VAL A 417 11.76 -24.00 -13.09
N TYR A 418 10.90 -23.46 -12.22
CA TYR A 418 9.59 -22.94 -12.59
C TYR A 418 9.63 -21.43 -12.75
N ILE A 419 9.22 -20.95 -13.92
CA ILE A 419 9.33 -19.55 -14.34
C ILE A 419 8.01 -19.04 -14.89
N THR A 420 7.84 -17.72 -14.89
CA THR A 420 6.74 -17.06 -15.61
C THR A 420 7.26 -16.40 -16.89
N PRO A 421 6.47 -16.36 -17.99
CA PRO A 421 6.86 -15.67 -19.23
C PRO A 421 7.27 -14.21 -19.04
N GLN A 422 6.74 -13.53 -18.03
CA GLN A 422 7.05 -12.12 -17.70
C GLN A 422 8.50 -11.89 -17.28
N LEU A 423 9.23 -12.93 -16.89
CA LEU A 423 10.68 -12.81 -16.63
C LEU A 423 11.50 -12.51 -17.90
N ASN A 424 10.90 -12.61 -19.07
CA ASN A 424 11.52 -12.20 -20.33
C ASN A 424 11.59 -10.68 -20.52
N ASP A 425 11.00 -9.88 -19.63
CA ASP A 425 11.13 -8.43 -19.68
C ASP A 425 12.58 -7.98 -19.39
N GLU A 426 13.02 -6.91 -20.08
CA GLU A 426 14.38 -6.38 -19.99
C GLU A 426 14.80 -6.03 -18.55
N GLU A 427 13.85 -5.58 -17.77
CA GLU A 427 14.00 -5.25 -16.35
C GLU A 427 14.63 -6.40 -15.54
N TYR A 428 14.25 -7.65 -15.85
CA TYR A 428 14.77 -8.84 -15.16
C TYR A 428 16.04 -9.41 -15.80
N ARG A 429 16.23 -9.18 -17.10
CA ARG A 429 17.32 -9.79 -17.89
C ARG A 429 18.66 -9.07 -17.80
N ARG A 430 18.64 -7.78 -17.48
CA ARG A 430 19.85 -6.93 -17.42
C ARG A 430 20.72 -7.05 -18.68
N GLY A 431 20.12 -6.96 -19.86
CA GLY A 431 20.82 -7.05 -21.15
C GLY A 431 21.15 -8.46 -21.64
N ARG A 432 20.79 -9.51 -20.90
CA ARG A 432 20.99 -10.90 -21.36
C ARG A 432 19.85 -11.37 -22.25
N SER A 433 20.12 -12.32 -23.16
CA SER A 433 19.06 -12.97 -23.93
C SER A 433 18.31 -14.00 -23.06
N TRP A 434 16.99 -14.09 -23.23
CA TRP A 434 16.17 -15.03 -22.48
C TRP A 434 16.59 -16.49 -22.71
N SER A 435 16.88 -16.84 -23.97
CA SER A 435 17.36 -18.19 -24.32
C SER A 435 18.66 -18.52 -23.60
N SER A 436 19.62 -17.60 -23.50
CA SER A 436 20.89 -17.84 -22.81
C SER A 436 20.72 -17.99 -21.29
N MET A 437 19.69 -17.38 -20.70
CA MET A 437 19.40 -17.57 -19.27
C MET A 437 18.86 -18.94 -18.96
N LEU A 438 18.09 -19.54 -19.85
CA LEU A 438 17.45 -20.86 -19.65
C LEU A 438 18.28 -22.03 -20.19
N GLU A 439 19.32 -21.79 -20.95
CA GLU A 439 20.16 -22.83 -21.56
C GLU A 439 20.73 -23.78 -20.49
N GLY A 440 20.53 -25.09 -20.69
CA GLY A 440 21.03 -26.14 -19.80
C GLY A 440 20.25 -26.31 -18.48
N LEU A 441 19.08 -25.68 -18.33
CA LEU A 441 18.21 -25.81 -17.16
C LEU A 441 16.93 -26.59 -17.49
N HIS A 442 16.41 -27.31 -16.52
CA HIS A 442 15.09 -27.96 -16.59
C HIS A 442 14.00 -26.92 -16.31
N ALA A 443 13.72 -26.05 -17.28
CA ALA A 443 12.82 -24.91 -17.10
C ALA A 443 11.37 -25.26 -17.54
N TYR A 444 10.40 -24.89 -16.69
CA TYR A 444 8.96 -25.09 -16.90
C TYR A 444 8.23 -23.75 -16.78
N GLU A 445 7.58 -23.32 -17.84
CA GLU A 445 6.79 -22.10 -17.81
C GLU A 445 5.46 -22.29 -17.09
N ARG A 446 5.10 -21.33 -16.23
CA ARG A 446 3.88 -21.26 -15.43
C ARG A 446 3.37 -19.82 -15.38
N GLU A 447 2.36 -19.50 -16.18
CA GLU A 447 1.75 -18.17 -16.21
C GLU A 447 1.23 -17.71 -14.83
N LYS A 448 0.74 -18.66 -14.03
CA LYS A 448 0.18 -18.43 -12.70
C LYS A 448 1.19 -17.98 -11.64
N LEU A 449 2.48 -17.99 -11.95
CA LEU A 449 3.52 -17.42 -11.08
C LEU A 449 3.70 -15.92 -11.25
N HIS A 450 2.81 -15.25 -12.02
CA HIS A 450 2.78 -13.80 -12.15
C HIS A 450 1.56 -13.18 -11.49
N LEU A 451 1.78 -12.25 -10.59
CA LEU A 451 0.75 -11.45 -9.94
C LEU A 451 0.45 -10.21 -10.77
N ALA A 452 -0.57 -10.30 -11.62
CA ALA A 452 -0.91 -9.25 -12.59
C ALA A 452 -1.70 -8.07 -11.99
N THR A 453 -2.33 -8.26 -10.81
CA THR A 453 -3.22 -7.28 -10.19
C THR A 453 -2.59 -6.69 -8.94
N SER A 454 -2.52 -5.36 -8.84
CA SER A 454 -2.09 -4.69 -7.61
C SER A 454 -3.16 -4.80 -6.54
N VAL A 455 -2.80 -5.31 -5.36
CA VAL A 455 -3.65 -5.29 -4.14
C VAL A 455 -3.47 -4.01 -3.34
N ARG A 456 -2.46 -3.19 -3.68
CA ARG A 456 -2.31 -1.83 -3.16
C ARG A 456 -3.41 -0.96 -3.76
N SER A 457 -3.74 0.11 -3.06
CA SER A 457 -4.81 1.04 -3.42
C SER A 457 -4.96 1.23 -4.94
N PHE A 458 -6.16 0.98 -5.48
CA PHE A 458 -6.57 1.30 -6.85
C PHE A 458 -6.45 2.81 -7.17
N ARG A 459 -6.14 3.65 -6.17
CA ARG A 459 -5.98 5.11 -6.30
C ARG A 459 -4.60 5.52 -6.82
N THR A 460 -3.63 4.61 -6.90
CA THR A 460 -2.24 4.97 -7.11
C THR A 460 -1.49 4.35 -8.30
N PRO A 461 -2.13 3.83 -9.38
CA PRO A 461 -1.38 3.48 -10.57
C PRO A 461 -0.60 4.70 -11.14
N ASP A 462 -1.22 5.87 -11.09
CA ASP A 462 -0.63 7.12 -11.59
C ASP A 462 0.38 7.74 -10.61
N LEU A 463 0.38 7.39 -9.30
CA LEU A 463 1.35 7.93 -8.34
C LEU A 463 2.77 7.47 -8.67
N ALA A 464 2.98 6.21 -9.00
CA ALA A 464 4.30 5.70 -9.35
C ALA A 464 4.83 6.36 -10.62
N ALA A 465 3.95 6.56 -11.61
CA ALA A 465 4.27 7.29 -12.84
C ALA A 465 4.57 8.78 -12.55
N PHE A 466 3.76 9.43 -11.70
CA PHE A 466 4.00 10.81 -11.26
C PHE A 466 5.36 10.96 -10.57
N VAL A 467 5.65 10.12 -9.58
CA VAL A 467 6.94 10.15 -8.87
C VAL A 467 8.10 9.89 -9.84
N LYS A 468 7.93 8.98 -10.80
CA LYS A 468 8.93 8.76 -11.85
C LYS A 468 9.17 10.02 -12.66
N ALA A 469 8.13 10.68 -13.17
CA ALA A 469 8.23 11.91 -13.96
C ALA A 469 8.90 13.04 -13.15
N VAL A 470 8.54 13.21 -11.87
CA VAL A 470 9.21 14.18 -10.96
C VAL A 470 10.70 13.89 -10.84
N LEU A 471 11.08 12.64 -10.60
CA LEU A 471 12.49 12.26 -10.42
C LEU A 471 13.29 12.21 -11.72
N ASP A 472 12.64 12.13 -12.87
CA ASP A 472 13.25 12.22 -14.20
C ASP A 472 13.35 13.67 -14.69
N ALA A 473 12.85 14.65 -13.92
CA ALA A 473 12.74 16.06 -14.28
C ALA A 473 11.86 16.31 -15.53
N ASP A 474 10.92 15.42 -15.80
CA ASP A 474 9.91 15.58 -16.86
C ASP A 474 8.75 16.41 -16.33
N THR A 475 8.91 17.74 -16.42
CA THR A 475 7.98 18.71 -15.84
C THR A 475 6.58 18.62 -16.46
N ASP A 476 6.48 18.40 -17.77
CA ASP A 476 5.22 18.39 -18.48
C ASP A 476 4.41 17.12 -18.15
N GLU A 477 5.06 15.97 -18.16
CA GLU A 477 4.45 14.71 -17.77
C GLU A 477 4.06 14.73 -16.27
N ALA A 478 4.93 15.28 -15.41
CA ALA A 478 4.63 15.46 -13.99
C ALA A 478 3.39 16.34 -13.75
N LYS A 479 3.25 17.46 -14.47
CA LYS A 479 2.06 18.33 -14.43
C LYS A 479 0.79 17.58 -14.82
N MET A 480 0.84 16.85 -15.93
CA MET A 480 -0.30 16.08 -16.45
C MET A 480 -0.73 15.01 -15.44
N LEU A 481 0.21 14.22 -14.92
CA LEU A 481 -0.06 13.16 -13.96
C LEU A 481 -0.55 13.73 -12.61
N TYR A 482 0.00 14.86 -12.15
CA TYR A 482 -0.46 15.52 -10.93
C TYR A 482 -1.93 15.93 -11.00
N GLN A 483 -2.39 16.47 -12.14
CA GLN A 483 -3.81 16.81 -12.32
C GLN A 483 -4.74 15.59 -12.20
N ARG A 484 -4.27 14.38 -12.55
CA ARG A 484 -5.05 13.15 -12.42
C ARG A 484 -5.14 12.64 -10.98
N ILE A 485 -4.10 12.90 -10.18
CA ILE A 485 -4.00 12.32 -8.83
C ILE A 485 -4.38 13.29 -7.70
N LYS A 486 -4.28 14.61 -7.90
CA LYS A 486 -4.40 15.63 -6.83
C LYS A 486 -5.66 15.52 -5.97
N ASP A 487 -6.79 15.16 -6.59
CA ASP A 487 -8.08 15.04 -5.89
C ASP A 487 -8.21 13.73 -5.11
N LYS A 488 -7.45 12.69 -5.52
CA LYS A 488 -7.50 11.34 -4.95
C LYS A 488 -6.34 11.07 -3.99
N TYR A 489 -5.21 11.72 -4.24
CA TYR A 489 -3.99 11.59 -3.47
C TYR A 489 -3.40 12.99 -3.23
N PRO A 490 -3.80 13.68 -2.16
CA PRO A 490 -3.35 15.02 -1.87
C PRO A 490 -1.85 15.07 -1.58
N ILE A 491 -1.16 15.96 -2.28
CA ILE A 491 0.25 16.26 -2.08
C ILE A 491 0.36 17.78 -1.84
N VAL A 492 1.02 18.15 -0.76
CA VAL A 492 1.28 19.55 -0.44
C VAL A 492 2.76 19.80 -0.21
N ILE A 493 3.21 21.04 -0.46
CA ILE A 493 4.58 21.48 -0.17
C ILE A 493 4.58 22.63 0.84
N THR A 494 5.61 22.67 1.68
CA THR A 494 5.78 23.75 2.65
C THR A 494 7.25 23.97 3.02
N ARG A 495 7.55 25.20 3.47
CA ARG A 495 8.83 25.59 4.09
C ARG A 495 8.81 25.48 5.62
N ASP A 496 7.67 25.11 6.19
CA ASP A 496 7.43 25.05 7.62
C ASP A 496 7.15 23.60 8.04
N LEU A 497 8.09 23.03 8.80
CA LEU A 497 7.95 21.66 9.30
C LEU A 497 6.72 21.47 10.19
N GLN A 498 6.34 22.50 10.98
CA GLN A 498 5.18 22.40 11.86
C GLN A 498 3.87 22.39 11.07
N LYS A 499 3.82 23.15 9.96
CA LYS A 499 2.67 23.08 9.03
C LYS A 499 2.57 21.70 8.37
N ALA A 500 3.69 21.10 7.93
CA ALA A 500 3.69 19.74 7.40
C ALA A 500 3.21 18.73 8.44
N LYS A 501 3.74 18.79 9.67
CA LYS A 501 3.33 17.92 10.79
C LYS A 501 1.84 18.10 11.13
N LYS A 502 1.35 19.35 11.14
CA LYS A 502 -0.06 19.65 11.39
C LYS A 502 -0.94 19.09 10.28
N TRP A 503 -0.57 19.30 9.02
CA TRP A 503 -1.34 18.85 7.88
C TRP A 503 -1.59 17.33 7.93
N VAL A 504 -0.57 16.50 8.17
CA VAL A 504 -0.76 15.05 8.27
C VAL A 504 -1.61 14.65 9.48
N ARG A 505 -1.48 15.36 10.63
CA ARG A 505 -2.34 15.11 11.81
C ARG A 505 -3.80 15.42 11.53
N ASP A 506 -4.09 16.51 10.85
CA ASP A 506 -5.44 16.95 10.53
C ASP A 506 -6.15 16.01 9.53
N HIS A 507 -5.38 15.36 8.63
CA HIS A 507 -5.92 14.39 7.67
C HIS A 507 -6.09 12.96 8.24
N CYS A 508 -5.52 12.69 9.41
CA CYS A 508 -5.51 11.37 10.00
C CYS A 508 -6.57 11.18 11.06
N GLN A 509 -7.38 10.14 10.91
CA GLN A 509 -8.43 9.78 11.87
C GLN A 509 -8.28 8.32 12.33
N GLY A 510 -8.73 8.03 13.55
CA GLY A 510 -8.73 6.68 14.11
C GLY A 510 -7.34 6.04 14.16
N THR A 511 -7.19 4.90 13.51
CA THR A 511 -5.95 4.10 13.45
C THR A 511 -5.05 4.45 12.26
N THR A 512 -5.39 5.49 11.48
CA THR A 512 -4.58 5.95 10.33
C THR A 512 -3.17 6.28 10.77
N ARG A 513 -2.16 5.64 10.15
CA ARG A 513 -0.76 5.78 10.54
C ARG A 513 -0.04 6.81 9.68
N TYR A 514 0.72 7.67 10.33
CA TYR A 514 1.56 8.64 9.66
C TYR A 514 2.96 8.69 10.29
N GLY A 515 3.94 9.23 9.54
CA GLY A 515 5.31 9.31 10.01
C GLY A 515 6.17 10.31 9.25
N LEU A 516 7.33 10.62 9.80
CA LEU A 516 8.32 11.52 9.24
C LEU A 516 9.40 10.71 8.53
N LEU A 517 9.64 11.04 7.26
CA LEU A 517 10.57 10.35 6.36
C LEU A 517 11.63 11.33 5.83
N ALA A 518 12.87 10.85 5.68
CA ALA A 518 13.92 11.61 5.00
C ALA A 518 14.96 10.65 4.38
N SER A 519 15.73 11.13 3.40
CA SER A 519 16.87 10.40 2.86
C SER A 519 17.92 10.14 3.94
N SER A 520 18.54 8.98 3.93
CA SER A 520 19.67 8.66 4.83
C SER A 520 20.89 9.58 4.62
N GLY A 521 20.93 10.27 3.46
CA GLY A 521 21.89 11.30 3.10
C GLY A 521 21.51 12.72 3.57
N ALA A 522 20.33 12.91 4.11
CA ALA A 522 19.75 14.22 4.51
C ALA A 522 20.36 14.77 5.82
N LEU A 523 21.69 14.89 5.87
CA LEU A 523 22.42 15.25 7.08
C LEU A 523 22.24 16.73 7.49
N ARG A 524 21.82 17.59 6.54
CA ARG A 524 21.65 19.01 6.79
C ARG A 524 20.23 19.41 7.22
N LEU A 525 19.37 18.43 7.45
CA LEU A 525 18.09 18.63 8.12
C LEU A 525 18.21 18.68 9.67
N LYS A 526 19.39 18.42 10.22
CA LYS A 526 19.63 18.46 11.68
C LYS A 526 19.23 19.81 12.33
N PRO A 527 19.48 21.00 11.74
CA PRO A 527 19.00 22.25 12.28
C PRO A 527 17.48 22.39 12.37
N GLU A 528 16.74 21.62 11.57
CA GLU A 528 15.27 21.52 11.62
C GLU A 528 14.77 20.52 12.68
N GLY A 529 15.66 19.93 13.48
CA GLY A 529 15.34 18.89 14.45
C GLY A 529 15.21 17.47 13.84
N ILE A 530 15.61 17.30 12.57
CA ILE A 530 15.53 16.00 11.87
C ILE A 530 16.93 15.39 11.79
N PHE A 531 17.15 14.27 12.49
CA PHE A 531 18.46 13.64 12.56
C PHE A 531 18.42 12.19 12.05
N VAL A 532 18.77 12.01 10.78
CA VAL A 532 18.70 10.72 10.06
C VAL A 532 19.73 9.67 10.49
N LYS A 533 20.68 9.99 11.37
CA LYS A 533 21.64 9.04 11.93
C LYS A 533 21.28 8.57 13.34
N ASN A 534 20.10 8.94 13.83
CA ASN A 534 19.60 8.42 15.09
C ASN A 534 19.21 6.94 14.91
N GLU A 535 19.67 6.09 15.82
CA GLU A 535 19.25 4.68 15.83
C GLU A 535 17.87 4.57 16.48
N ILE A 536 16.91 4.12 15.71
CA ILE A 536 15.55 3.93 16.17
C ILE A 536 15.14 2.45 16.16
N SER A 537 14.21 2.10 17.03
CA SER A 537 13.53 0.81 16.94
C SER A 537 12.36 0.91 15.95
N VAL A 538 12.56 0.46 14.71
CA VAL A 538 11.53 0.51 13.66
C VAL A 538 10.25 -0.18 14.09
N ALA A 539 10.34 -1.29 14.83
CA ALA A 539 9.17 -1.99 15.34
C ALA A 539 8.37 -1.13 16.34
N ASN A 540 9.04 -0.40 17.26
CA ASN A 540 8.35 0.52 18.16
C ASN A 540 7.77 1.72 17.39
N TRP A 541 8.54 2.28 16.48
CA TRP A 541 8.11 3.41 15.65
C TRP A 541 6.86 3.06 14.84
N PHE A 542 6.83 1.87 14.25
CA PHE A 542 5.73 1.46 13.38
C PHE A 542 4.53 0.85 14.12
N LEU A 543 4.71 0.18 15.27
CA LEU A 543 3.65 -0.59 15.91
C LEU A 543 3.05 0.08 17.15
N ASN A 544 3.78 1.01 17.81
CA ASN A 544 3.29 1.60 19.06
C ASN A 544 2.15 2.61 18.82
N SER A 545 1.34 2.79 19.87
CA SER A 545 0.20 3.71 19.87
C SER A 545 0.64 5.18 19.94
N LYS A 546 -0.35 6.08 19.90
CA LYS A 546 -0.16 7.54 20.02
C LYS A 546 0.40 7.98 21.38
N ASP A 547 0.38 7.10 22.39
CA ASP A 547 0.85 7.42 23.75
C ASP A 547 2.36 7.11 23.95
N ASP A 548 3.00 6.44 23.00
CA ASP A 548 4.43 6.13 23.07
C ASP A 548 5.25 7.17 22.30
N VAL A 549 6.21 7.81 22.96
CA VAL A 549 7.07 8.85 22.37
C VAL A 549 7.92 8.36 21.19
N ARG A 550 8.17 7.05 21.09
CA ARG A 550 8.90 6.40 20.00
C ARG A 550 8.03 6.09 18.79
N SER A 551 6.74 6.35 18.89
CA SER A 551 5.79 6.06 17.82
C SER A 551 5.91 7.06 16.67
N SER A 552 5.69 6.60 15.44
CA SER A 552 5.60 7.44 14.24
C SER A 552 4.60 8.59 14.38
N TYR A 553 3.56 8.41 15.21
CA TYR A 553 2.55 9.42 15.48
C TYR A 553 3.08 10.69 16.14
N MET A 554 4.22 10.62 16.83
CA MET A 554 4.84 11.80 17.44
C MET A 554 5.48 12.71 16.41
N LEU A 555 5.91 12.18 15.24
CA LEU A 555 6.64 12.91 14.20
C LEU A 555 7.95 13.52 14.72
N GLU A 556 8.57 12.87 15.72
CA GLU A 556 9.86 13.28 16.29
C GLU A 556 11.00 12.46 15.70
N ASP A 557 10.87 11.14 15.72
CA ASP A 557 11.84 10.24 15.09
C ASP A 557 11.60 10.16 13.58
N VAL A 558 12.67 10.36 12.81
CA VAL A 558 12.67 10.23 11.35
C VAL A 558 13.15 8.85 10.94
N VAL A 559 12.48 8.24 9.98
CA VAL A 559 12.93 7.00 9.33
C VAL A 559 13.44 7.28 7.93
N THR A 560 14.44 6.48 7.52
CA THR A 560 15.06 6.58 6.21
C THR A 560 14.43 5.60 5.20
N GLU A 561 14.85 5.70 3.92
CA GLU A 561 14.46 4.74 2.89
C GLU A 561 14.76 3.29 3.29
N PHE A 562 15.81 3.07 4.07
CA PHE A 562 16.19 1.73 4.56
C PHE A 562 15.23 1.21 5.63
N ASP A 563 14.72 2.11 6.49
CA ASP A 563 13.83 1.75 7.60
C ASP A 563 12.39 1.54 7.16
N ILE A 564 11.94 2.29 6.13
CA ILE A 564 10.55 2.25 5.66
C ILE A 564 10.33 1.30 4.49
N GLN A 565 11.38 0.76 3.90
CA GLN A 565 11.25 -0.14 2.76
C GLN A 565 10.43 -1.38 3.12
N GLY A 566 9.47 -1.74 2.27
CA GLY A 566 8.53 -2.84 2.53
C GLY A 566 7.39 -2.52 3.51
N LEU A 567 7.48 -1.39 4.23
CA LEU A 567 6.43 -0.89 5.11
C LEU A 567 5.63 0.22 4.40
N GLU A 568 4.42 0.47 4.87
CA GLU A 568 3.52 1.48 4.30
C GLU A 568 2.89 2.32 5.41
N LEU A 569 2.75 3.61 5.12
CA LEU A 569 2.00 4.57 5.94
C LEU A 569 0.72 4.98 5.23
N ASP A 570 -0.24 5.51 5.95
CA ASP A 570 -1.38 6.16 5.33
C ASP A 570 -1.01 7.57 4.84
N TYR A 571 -0.31 8.34 5.67
CA TYR A 571 0.22 9.66 5.31
C TYR A 571 1.68 9.80 5.71
N SER A 572 2.43 10.63 5.00
CA SER A 572 3.82 10.90 5.35
C SER A 572 4.17 12.39 5.30
N VAL A 573 5.10 12.80 6.16
CA VAL A 573 5.89 14.01 5.94
C VAL A 573 7.21 13.57 5.31
N VAL A 574 7.49 13.99 4.09
CA VAL A 574 8.76 13.73 3.41
C VAL A 574 9.63 14.97 3.51
N ALA A 575 10.68 14.90 4.31
CA ALA A 575 11.63 16.00 4.48
C ALA A 575 12.75 15.88 3.43
N TRP A 576 12.85 16.88 2.58
CA TRP A 576 13.78 16.92 1.44
C TRP A 576 15.01 17.74 1.79
N ASP A 577 16.21 17.19 1.57
CA ASP A 577 17.49 17.88 1.80
C ASP A 577 18.24 18.16 0.49
N ALA A 578 19.34 18.88 0.61
CA ALA A 578 20.19 19.27 -0.48
C ALA A 578 21.15 18.15 -0.97
N ASP A 579 20.96 16.89 -0.56
CA ASP A 579 21.62 15.73 -1.17
C ASP A 579 21.10 15.46 -2.58
N PHE A 580 19.85 15.81 -2.86
CA PHE A 580 19.20 15.69 -4.16
C PHE A 580 18.55 17.02 -4.55
N ARG A 581 19.27 17.80 -5.38
CA ARG A 581 18.96 19.20 -5.71
C ARG A 581 18.47 19.35 -7.13
N TYR A 582 17.54 20.25 -7.35
CA TYR A 582 17.11 20.68 -8.67
C TYR A 582 17.79 22.00 -9.05
N ILE A 583 18.68 21.96 -10.06
CA ILE A 583 19.47 23.12 -10.49
C ILE A 583 19.48 23.16 -12.02
N ASN A 584 19.15 24.32 -12.60
CA ASN A 584 19.16 24.54 -14.05
C ASN A 584 18.36 23.49 -14.88
N GLY A 585 17.24 23.04 -14.37
CA GLY A 585 16.39 22.09 -15.08
C GLY A 585 16.73 20.61 -14.85
N GLU A 586 17.73 20.30 -14.03
CA GLU A 586 18.20 18.92 -13.83
C GLU A 586 18.40 18.59 -12.33
N TRP A 587 18.27 17.30 -12.01
CA TRP A 587 18.63 16.80 -10.69
C TRP A 587 20.12 16.60 -10.54
N THR A 588 20.70 17.13 -9.46
CA THR A 588 22.11 16.94 -9.08
C THR A 588 22.21 16.11 -7.80
N TYR A 589 23.22 15.26 -7.74
CA TYR A 589 23.41 14.24 -6.73
C TYR A 589 24.60 14.57 -5.85
N ASN A 590 24.37 14.69 -4.55
CA ASN A 590 25.39 15.17 -3.64
C ASN A 590 25.41 14.33 -2.36
N HIS A 591 26.55 14.27 -1.70
CA HIS A 591 26.70 13.69 -0.38
C HIS A 591 27.49 14.60 0.54
N PHE A 592 27.07 14.68 1.79
CA PHE A 592 27.67 15.55 2.78
C PHE A 592 28.75 14.80 3.58
N VAL A 593 29.98 15.30 3.56
CA VAL A 593 31.13 14.72 4.27
C VAL A 593 31.86 15.81 5.03
N GLY A 594 32.03 15.58 6.34
CA GLY A 594 32.65 16.57 7.23
C GLY A 594 31.81 17.85 7.31
N ASN A 595 32.20 18.88 6.58
CA ASN A 595 31.54 20.19 6.56
C ASN A 595 31.15 20.69 5.16
N ARG A 596 31.20 19.80 4.16
CA ARG A 596 30.92 20.20 2.77
C ARG A 596 30.15 19.15 1.99
N TRP A 597 29.47 19.59 0.95
CA TRP A 597 28.86 18.77 -0.06
C TRP A 597 29.87 18.39 -1.15
N ASN A 598 29.85 17.14 -1.55
CA ASN A 598 30.62 16.63 -2.68
C ASN A 598 29.67 16.01 -3.70
N ASN A 599 29.98 16.16 -4.98
CA ASN A 599 29.18 15.53 -6.04
C ASN A 599 29.35 14.01 -6.01
N VAL A 600 28.27 13.32 -6.27
CA VAL A 600 28.27 11.86 -6.49
C VAL A 600 28.66 11.59 -7.93
N SER A 601 29.86 11.04 -8.15
CA SER A 601 30.38 10.76 -9.50
C SER A 601 29.95 9.42 -10.07
N SER A 602 29.73 8.41 -9.21
CA SER A 602 29.31 7.06 -9.64
C SER A 602 27.85 7.07 -10.11
N GLU A 603 27.58 6.61 -11.31
CA GLU A 603 26.23 6.47 -11.87
C GLU A 603 25.37 5.56 -10.99
N GLU A 604 25.93 4.47 -10.51
CA GLU A 604 25.27 3.55 -9.61
C GLU A 604 24.79 4.25 -8.32
N ARG A 605 25.67 5.05 -7.68
CA ARG A 605 25.29 5.81 -6.48
C ARG A 605 24.27 6.91 -6.76
N ARG A 606 24.29 7.51 -7.95
CA ARG A 606 23.25 8.45 -8.39
C ARG A 606 21.90 7.77 -8.50
N LEU A 607 21.89 6.59 -9.14
CA LEU A 607 20.67 5.78 -9.25
C LEU A 607 20.09 5.42 -7.85
N TYR A 608 20.96 5.04 -6.90
CA TYR A 608 20.50 4.73 -5.53
C TYR A 608 19.90 5.93 -4.83
N LEU A 609 20.52 7.11 -4.92
CA LEU A 609 19.95 8.32 -4.33
C LEU A 609 18.60 8.67 -4.96
N LYS A 610 18.47 8.55 -6.27
CA LYS A 610 17.19 8.72 -6.98
C LYS A 610 16.14 7.71 -6.50
N ASN A 611 16.53 6.45 -6.35
CA ASN A 611 15.65 5.40 -5.85
C ASN A 611 15.29 5.58 -4.37
N ALA A 612 16.18 6.14 -3.54
CA ALA A 612 15.86 6.51 -2.16
C ALA A 612 14.68 7.48 -2.11
N TYR A 613 14.71 8.55 -2.89
CA TYR A 613 13.59 9.48 -3.00
C TYR A 613 12.35 8.83 -3.62
N ARG A 614 12.50 7.92 -4.59
CA ARG A 614 11.37 7.14 -5.11
C ARG A 614 10.70 6.32 -3.99
N VAL A 615 11.48 5.67 -3.15
CA VAL A 615 10.96 4.93 -1.98
C VAL A 615 10.21 5.87 -1.05
N LEU A 616 10.78 6.99 -0.64
CA LEU A 616 10.17 7.94 0.30
C LEU A 616 8.84 8.52 -0.22
N LEU A 617 8.80 8.91 -1.51
CA LEU A 617 7.63 9.51 -2.15
C LEU A 617 6.50 8.51 -2.47
N THR A 618 6.76 7.20 -2.36
CA THR A 618 5.76 6.16 -2.65
C THR A 618 5.33 5.35 -1.42
N ARG A 619 5.76 5.73 -0.21
CA ARG A 619 5.44 4.97 1.01
C ARG A 619 4.09 5.29 1.62
N ALA A 620 3.57 6.48 1.38
CA ALA A 620 2.23 6.83 1.83
C ALA A 620 1.16 6.30 0.86
N ARG A 621 0.05 5.82 1.40
CA ARG A 621 -1.07 5.26 0.62
C ARG A 621 -2.15 6.28 0.29
N GLN A 622 -2.25 7.37 1.08
CA GLN A 622 -3.39 8.30 1.02
C GLN A 622 -2.98 9.74 0.73
N GLY A 623 -1.75 10.15 1.03
CA GLY A 623 -1.26 11.48 0.76
C GLY A 623 0.04 11.83 1.47
N MET A 624 0.67 12.93 1.09
CA MET A 624 1.93 13.36 1.70
C MET A 624 2.10 14.88 1.75
N ALA A 625 2.83 15.34 2.76
CA ALA A 625 3.33 16.69 2.85
C ALA A 625 4.85 16.69 2.60
N ILE A 626 5.32 17.42 1.61
CA ILE A 626 6.74 17.54 1.30
C ILE A 626 7.25 18.82 2.01
N PHE A 627 8.18 18.61 2.93
CA PHE A 627 8.87 19.70 3.63
C PHE A 627 10.22 19.97 2.95
N VAL A 628 10.39 21.17 2.42
CA VAL A 628 11.66 21.65 1.87
C VAL A 628 12.09 22.82 2.74
N PRO A 629 13.16 22.71 3.56
CA PRO A 629 13.48 23.73 4.54
C PRO A 629 13.77 25.10 3.93
N GLY A 630 13.55 26.14 4.70
CA GLY A 630 14.09 27.45 4.42
C GLY A 630 15.62 27.40 4.51
N SER A 631 16.27 28.23 3.72
CA SER A 631 17.73 28.30 3.69
C SER A 631 18.21 29.59 4.36
N SER A 632 19.47 29.60 4.75
CA SER A 632 20.17 30.79 5.26
C SER A 632 21.39 31.07 4.40
N ASP A 633 21.55 32.32 3.97
CA ASP A 633 22.76 32.74 3.26
C ASP A 633 23.99 32.75 4.19
N ASP A 634 23.79 32.72 5.51
CA ASP A 634 24.85 32.61 6.52
C ASP A 634 25.42 31.19 6.64
N ASP A 635 24.66 30.17 6.26
CA ASP A 635 25.11 28.76 6.28
C ASP A 635 25.47 28.28 4.88
N GLN A 636 26.77 28.30 4.55
CA GLN A 636 27.30 27.86 3.27
C GLN A 636 27.03 26.38 2.95
N THR A 637 26.56 25.60 3.91
CA THR A 637 26.15 24.21 3.72
C THR A 637 24.65 24.05 3.46
N ARG A 638 23.91 25.16 3.52
CA ARG A 638 22.45 25.25 3.30
C ARG A 638 22.09 26.43 2.41
N LYS A 639 22.80 26.58 1.29
CA LYS A 639 22.61 27.72 0.39
C LYS A 639 21.17 27.78 -0.14
N ARG A 640 20.67 28.99 -0.25
CA ARG A 640 19.31 29.29 -0.68
C ARG A 640 18.96 28.66 -2.02
N GLU A 641 19.86 28.80 -3.00
CA GLU A 641 19.70 28.29 -4.36
C GLU A 641 19.39 26.78 -4.43
N TRP A 642 19.89 25.98 -3.48
CA TRP A 642 19.70 24.54 -3.47
C TRP A 642 18.30 24.11 -3.06
N TYR A 643 17.70 24.79 -2.07
CA TYR A 643 16.36 24.48 -1.59
C TYR A 643 15.29 25.23 -2.39
N ASP A 644 15.60 26.45 -2.88
CA ASP A 644 14.69 27.23 -3.71
C ASP A 644 14.45 26.54 -5.06
N GLY A 645 15.49 25.90 -5.64
CA GLY A 645 15.35 25.12 -6.86
C GLY A 645 14.40 23.94 -6.71
N ILE A 646 14.54 23.15 -5.62
CA ILE A 646 13.66 22.03 -5.30
C ILE A 646 12.20 22.53 -5.11
N TYR A 647 12.03 23.53 -4.27
CA TYR A 647 10.71 24.08 -3.95
C TYR A 647 10.04 24.70 -5.18
N GLY A 648 10.81 25.45 -5.97
CA GLY A 648 10.35 26.08 -7.22
C GLY A 648 9.86 25.06 -8.23
N TYR A 649 10.63 23.98 -8.43
CA TYR A 649 10.28 22.88 -9.32
C TYR A 649 8.98 22.17 -8.90
N LEU A 650 8.86 21.80 -7.63
CA LEU A 650 7.64 21.17 -7.13
C LEU A 650 6.41 22.09 -7.24
N LYS A 651 6.60 23.40 -7.02
CA LYS A 651 5.54 24.41 -7.22
C LYS A 651 5.18 24.57 -8.70
N GLU A 652 6.16 24.52 -9.59
CA GLU A 652 5.95 24.60 -11.04
C GLU A 652 5.11 23.43 -11.57
N ILE A 653 5.24 22.24 -11.02
CA ILE A 653 4.39 21.07 -11.31
C ILE A 653 2.93 21.37 -10.91
N GLY A 654 2.69 22.30 -10.02
CA GLY A 654 1.36 22.71 -9.55
C GLY A 654 0.99 22.12 -8.19
N ILE A 655 1.96 21.58 -7.43
CA ILE A 655 1.70 21.05 -6.08
C ILE A 655 1.29 22.21 -5.16
N GLU A 656 0.22 22.00 -4.40
CA GLU A 656 -0.36 22.99 -3.49
C GLU A 656 0.63 23.39 -2.38
N THR A 657 0.69 24.67 -2.10
CA THR A 657 1.53 25.24 -1.03
C THR A 657 0.69 25.53 0.22
N ILE A 658 1.17 25.10 1.40
CA ILE A 658 0.51 25.35 2.70
C ILE A 658 1.39 26.14 3.66
#